data_b530efa60c5cb286b03237c78b40b2fe
#
_entry.id   b530efa60c5cb286b03237c78b40b2fe
#
_cell.length_a   1.000
_cell.length_b   1.000
_cell.length_c   1.000
_cell.angle_alpha   90.00
_cell.angle_beta   90.00
_cell.angle_gamma   90.00
#
_symmetry.space_group_name_H-M   'P 1'
#
loop_
_entity.id
_entity.type
_entity.pdbx_description
1 polymer ?
#
loop_
_entity_poly.entity_id
_entity_poly.type
_entity_poly.pdbx_seq_one_letter_code
_entity_poly.pdbx_strand_id
1 'polypeptide(L)'
;MKQIYTKPISFYNKKRSFCYFYFNNKRIKIYNGKCLNKNIYPNKEKGKKETINSLNKLRSLLGDELKNNWIPESTKITYEQEFETIHKTLKKIDYEGSIFKERINIKFFENQRLGSIEVAKEIEKTIKKTQSLNKNCVLGLATGSSPIDTYNNLIKMHKEEGLSFKNVITFNLDEYLEMDSNSIHSYHYFMHEHLFNHIDIKKENIHIPKGNLRESEIQKHCIQYEKKIEKAGGIDLQLLGIGRNGHIGFNEPGSLESSITRKVTIENKTRVDASQEFGGIKNVPKKAISMGINTILNAKKIILIAWGENKKKVVKKAVEEKINDLVPASFIQNHNNTQFILDSESAADLNRFTCPWVYRDIGNYLSEISSSGEIGWNKKTIKKAVIWLSIKKNKPILLLTDEDYNENGMGEIFDKYKSAYLTNILVFNMLQHTITGWPGGKPNADDSQRPERASPRKKRIILFSPHPDDDVISMGGTFDRLIQQGHDIHVAYQTSGNIAVKNSDVLEITEFIKRLVNDLSKDDFNKLMKQNIINDSHVKMGTNFHNTIKNLFEKEINLEEYKALNKVKGLIRQSEAFQGCKQLGLRDENKIHFLDLPFYQTGRIKKKDISTKDIHIVKNLIETVKPHQIYAAGDLNDPHGTHRLCLKTIYKAIDILKSKSFMKTCNVWLYRGAWKEWKIHDIEMAVPLSPDQILKKRRAIFKHRSQKDTVAYPGDDLREFWQRAEDRNKKTSEFYSNLGFAKYAAMEAFKKYRF
;
A
#
# COMPACT_ATOMS: atom_id res chain seq x y z
N MET A 1 5.09 -14.74 -12.93
CA MET A 1 4.35 -16.02 -13.15
C MET A 1 4.97 -16.73 -14.35
N LYS A 2 5.28 -18.03 -14.25
CA LYS A 2 5.62 -18.81 -15.45
C LYS A 2 4.35 -18.90 -16.30
N GLN A 3 4.42 -18.42 -17.54
CA GLN A 3 3.35 -18.62 -18.50
C GLN A 3 3.15 -20.10 -18.72
N ILE A 4 1.93 -20.60 -18.50
CA ILE A 4 1.58 -21.99 -18.70
C ILE A 4 1.00 -22.11 -20.11
N TYR A 5 1.73 -22.74 -21.02
CA TYR A 5 1.26 -23.01 -22.37
C TYR A 5 1.55 -24.44 -22.79
N THR A 6 0.73 -24.98 -23.70
CA THR A 6 0.99 -26.27 -24.36
C THR A 6 1.73 -26.07 -25.68
N LYS A 7 2.45 -27.07 -26.11
CA LYS A 7 3.06 -27.02 -27.45
C LYS A 7 1.99 -26.82 -28.52
N PRO A 8 2.21 -25.94 -29.51
CA PRO A 8 1.25 -25.73 -30.60
C PRO A 8 1.04 -27.02 -31.44
N ILE A 9 -0.23 -27.25 -31.80
CA ILE A 9 -0.69 -28.40 -32.61
C ILE A 9 -1.30 -27.87 -33.88
N SER A 10 -0.92 -28.45 -35.02
CA SER A 10 -1.51 -28.15 -36.35
C SER A 10 -2.79 -28.94 -36.56
N PHE A 11 -3.82 -28.27 -37.05
CA PHE A 11 -5.08 -28.89 -37.45
C PHE A 11 -5.37 -28.57 -38.91
N TYR A 12 -5.34 -29.62 -39.76
CA TYR A 12 -5.68 -29.51 -41.16
C TYR A 12 -7.16 -29.81 -41.39
N ASN A 13 -7.86 -28.92 -42.10
CA ASN A 13 -9.22 -29.13 -42.57
C ASN A 13 -9.37 -28.46 -43.93
N LYS A 14 -10.07 -29.13 -44.89
CA LYS A 14 -10.30 -28.61 -46.25
C LYS A 14 -10.97 -27.22 -46.25
N LYS A 15 -11.84 -26.92 -45.27
CA LYS A 15 -12.54 -25.64 -45.18
C LYS A 15 -11.75 -24.57 -44.47
N ARG A 16 -11.05 -24.94 -43.37
CA ARG A 16 -10.31 -23.96 -42.54
C ARG A 16 -9.29 -24.64 -41.65
N SER A 17 -8.03 -24.47 -41.97
CA SER A 17 -6.88 -25.04 -41.24
C SER A 17 -6.32 -24.02 -40.25
N PHE A 18 -5.80 -24.47 -39.10
CA PHE A 18 -5.25 -23.62 -38.06
C PHE A 18 -4.23 -24.35 -37.17
N CYS A 19 -3.36 -23.61 -36.50
CA CYS A 19 -2.62 -24.08 -35.33
C CYS A 19 -3.35 -23.71 -34.05
N TYR A 20 -3.31 -24.55 -33.03
CA TYR A 20 -3.86 -24.24 -31.73
C TYR A 20 -2.95 -24.68 -30.59
N PHE A 21 -3.08 -24.01 -29.46
CA PHE A 21 -2.44 -24.35 -28.20
C PHE A 21 -3.28 -23.82 -27.08
N TYR A 22 -3.02 -24.26 -25.84
CA TYR A 22 -3.62 -23.68 -24.66
C TYR A 22 -2.61 -22.72 -24.05
N PHE A 23 -3.09 -21.53 -23.69
CA PHE A 23 -2.33 -20.51 -22.99
C PHE A 23 -3.13 -20.08 -21.77
N ASN A 24 -2.57 -20.29 -20.56
CA ASN A 24 -3.26 -20.07 -19.30
C ASN A 24 -4.67 -20.71 -19.28
N ASN A 25 -4.75 -21.99 -19.66
CA ASN A 25 -5.98 -22.80 -19.78
C ASN A 25 -6.99 -22.37 -20.85
N LYS A 26 -6.69 -21.35 -21.66
CA LYS A 26 -7.54 -20.89 -22.75
C LYS A 26 -7.06 -21.42 -24.08
N ARG A 27 -7.95 -22.01 -24.89
CA ARG A 27 -7.62 -22.52 -26.22
C ARG A 27 -7.48 -21.38 -27.23
N ILE A 28 -6.29 -21.19 -27.76
CA ILE A 28 -5.98 -20.18 -28.76
C ILE A 28 -5.87 -20.85 -30.14
N LYS A 29 -6.55 -20.30 -31.15
CA LYS A 29 -6.47 -20.75 -32.54
C LYS A 29 -5.84 -19.67 -33.39
N ILE A 30 -4.76 -20.00 -34.12
CA ILE A 30 -4.05 -19.10 -35.01
C ILE A 30 -4.17 -19.63 -36.44
N TYR A 31 -4.71 -18.82 -37.30
CA TYR A 31 -5.03 -19.19 -38.71
C TYR A 31 -3.98 -18.74 -39.70
N ASN A 32 -3.10 -17.82 -39.34
CA ASN A 32 -2.04 -17.27 -40.15
C ASN A 32 -0.93 -16.64 -39.27
N GLY A 33 0.16 -16.24 -39.93
CA GLY A 33 1.34 -15.68 -39.26
C GLY A 33 1.25 -14.17 -38.91
N LYS A 34 0.13 -13.48 -39.17
CA LYS A 34 0.02 -12.03 -38.96
C LYS A 34 0.31 -11.63 -37.51
N CYS A 35 -0.18 -12.40 -36.53
CA CYS A 35 0.05 -12.14 -35.10
C CYS A 35 1.53 -12.25 -34.69
N LEU A 36 2.39 -12.80 -35.54
CA LEU A 36 3.84 -12.92 -35.40
C LEU A 36 4.62 -12.04 -36.37
N ASN A 37 3.94 -11.13 -37.07
CA ASN A 37 4.51 -10.32 -38.16
C ASN A 37 5.19 -11.16 -39.25
N LYS A 38 4.63 -12.33 -39.57
CA LYS A 38 5.13 -13.28 -40.60
C LYS A 38 4.10 -13.50 -41.70
N ASN A 39 4.59 -13.53 -42.93
CA ASN A 39 3.78 -13.78 -44.14
C ASN A 39 3.51 -15.27 -44.33
N ILE A 40 2.75 -15.90 -43.48
CA ILE A 40 2.36 -17.31 -43.54
C ILE A 40 0.83 -17.40 -43.53
N TYR A 41 0.25 -17.95 -44.61
CA TYR A 41 -1.20 -18.01 -44.82
C TYR A 41 -1.64 -19.43 -45.24
N PRO A 42 -1.69 -20.43 -44.33
CA PRO A 42 -2.02 -21.81 -44.66
C PRO A 42 -3.33 -21.97 -45.46
N ASN A 43 -4.32 -21.14 -45.19
CA ASN A 43 -5.62 -21.20 -45.88
C ASN A 43 -5.64 -20.52 -47.27
N LYS A 44 -4.53 -19.96 -47.74
CA LYS A 44 -4.36 -19.39 -49.08
C LYS A 44 -3.59 -20.33 -50.02
N GLU A 45 -3.05 -21.41 -49.47
CA GLU A 45 -2.30 -22.41 -50.27
C GLU A 45 -3.24 -23.26 -51.15
N LYS A 46 -2.80 -23.55 -52.36
CA LYS A 46 -3.63 -24.23 -53.38
C LYS A 46 -3.71 -25.75 -53.25
N GLY A 47 -2.85 -26.38 -52.47
CA GLY A 47 -2.77 -27.83 -52.33
C GLY A 47 -2.73 -28.30 -50.87
N LYS A 48 -3.11 -29.59 -50.64
CA LYS A 48 -3.07 -30.19 -49.29
C LYS A 48 -1.65 -30.22 -48.72
N LYS A 49 -0.64 -30.55 -49.56
CA LYS A 49 0.76 -30.65 -49.15
C LYS A 49 1.34 -29.29 -48.78
N GLU A 50 1.05 -28.26 -49.57
CA GLU A 50 1.48 -26.87 -49.31
C GLU A 50 0.81 -26.32 -48.06
N THR A 51 -0.49 -26.58 -47.89
CA THR A 51 -1.22 -26.17 -46.67
C THR A 51 -0.62 -26.80 -45.41
N ILE A 52 -0.28 -28.10 -45.44
CA ILE A 52 0.34 -28.81 -44.32
C ILE A 52 1.73 -28.24 -44.03
N ASN A 53 2.55 -27.99 -45.07
CA ASN A 53 3.88 -27.41 -44.90
C ASN A 53 3.79 -25.99 -44.28
N SER A 54 2.88 -25.17 -44.76
CA SER A 54 2.64 -23.84 -44.25
C SER A 54 2.13 -23.86 -42.79
N LEU A 55 1.28 -24.82 -42.42
CA LEU A 55 0.83 -25.06 -41.03
C LEU A 55 2.00 -25.50 -40.11
N ASN A 56 2.88 -26.40 -40.62
CA ASN A 56 4.00 -26.86 -39.83
C ASN A 56 5.02 -25.73 -39.58
N LYS A 57 5.25 -24.87 -40.59
CA LYS A 57 6.06 -23.67 -40.44
C LYS A 57 5.46 -22.69 -39.40
N LEU A 58 4.14 -22.45 -39.45
CA LEU A 58 3.43 -21.63 -38.48
C LEU A 58 3.51 -22.22 -37.08
N ARG A 59 3.35 -23.55 -36.95
CA ARG A 59 3.45 -24.26 -35.65
C ARG A 59 4.82 -24.11 -35.02
N SER A 60 5.90 -24.29 -35.81
CA SER A 60 7.28 -24.14 -35.32
C SER A 60 7.54 -22.73 -34.79
N LEU A 61 7.19 -21.72 -35.60
CA LEU A 61 7.36 -20.31 -35.19
C LEU A 61 6.56 -19.95 -33.95
N LEU A 62 5.30 -20.42 -33.82
CA LEU A 62 4.51 -20.24 -32.61
C LEU A 62 5.17 -20.88 -31.38
N GLY A 63 5.77 -22.07 -31.55
CA GLY A 63 6.50 -22.75 -30.49
C GLY A 63 7.74 -21.99 -30.03
N ASP A 64 8.46 -21.37 -30.94
CA ASP A 64 9.67 -20.60 -30.63
C ASP A 64 9.31 -19.23 -30.01
N GLU A 65 8.32 -18.55 -30.52
CA GLU A 65 7.84 -17.28 -29.97
C GLU A 65 7.23 -17.45 -28.55
N LEU A 66 6.51 -18.55 -28.30
CA LEU A 66 6.01 -18.86 -26.94
C LEU A 66 7.15 -19.13 -25.96
N LYS A 67 8.24 -19.76 -26.39
CA LYS A 67 9.46 -19.92 -25.56
C LYS A 67 10.12 -18.58 -25.26
N ASN A 68 10.02 -17.62 -26.18
CA ASN A 68 10.55 -16.26 -26.05
C ASN A 68 9.56 -15.30 -25.36
N ASN A 69 8.61 -15.83 -24.58
CA ASN A 69 7.61 -15.07 -23.82
C ASN A 69 6.62 -14.24 -24.65
N TRP A 70 6.41 -14.61 -25.92
CA TRP A 70 5.35 -14.00 -26.72
C TRP A 70 3.97 -14.31 -26.13
N ILE A 71 3.13 -13.28 -26.00
CA ILE A 71 1.76 -13.37 -25.47
C ILE A 71 0.78 -13.15 -26.62
N PRO A 72 -0.15 -14.12 -26.89
CA PRO A 72 -1.16 -13.95 -27.92
C PRO A 72 -2.02 -12.70 -27.68
N GLU A 73 -2.26 -11.87 -28.70
CA GLU A 73 -3.11 -10.66 -28.58
C GLU A 73 -4.52 -10.95 -28.07
N SER A 74 -5.06 -12.12 -28.41
CA SER A 74 -6.37 -12.59 -27.89
C SER A 74 -6.37 -12.97 -26.41
N THR A 75 -5.18 -13.02 -25.77
CA THR A 75 -4.99 -13.25 -24.33
C THR A 75 -4.36 -12.04 -23.65
N LYS A 76 -3.93 -11.06 -24.39
CA LYS A 76 -3.81 -9.68 -23.92
C LYS A 76 -5.23 -9.14 -23.72
N ILE A 77 -5.95 -9.73 -22.78
CA ILE A 77 -7.14 -9.12 -22.26
C ILE A 77 -6.62 -7.83 -21.65
N THR A 78 -6.79 -6.75 -22.37
CA THR A 78 -6.69 -5.44 -21.78
C THR A 78 -7.71 -5.47 -20.67
N TYR A 79 -7.29 -5.18 -19.45
CA TYR A 79 -8.21 -4.92 -18.34
C TYR A 79 -9.38 -4.02 -18.77
N GLU A 80 -9.25 -3.25 -19.84
CA GLU A 80 -10.27 -2.45 -20.52
C GLU A 80 -11.47 -3.26 -21.04
N GLN A 81 -11.27 -4.42 -21.66
CA GLN A 81 -12.39 -5.21 -22.22
C GLN A 81 -13.16 -5.97 -21.14
N GLU A 82 -12.46 -6.50 -20.15
CA GLU A 82 -13.11 -7.11 -18.98
C GLU A 82 -13.91 -6.04 -18.21
N PHE A 83 -13.34 -4.86 -18.09
CA PHE A 83 -13.93 -3.76 -17.38
C PHE A 83 -15.15 -3.15 -18.11
N GLU A 84 -15.10 -2.99 -19.44
CA GLU A 84 -16.26 -2.54 -20.22
C GLU A 84 -17.43 -3.52 -20.11
N THR A 85 -17.14 -4.82 -20.04
CA THR A 85 -18.17 -5.87 -19.90
C THR A 85 -18.80 -5.81 -18.51
N ILE A 86 -17.99 -5.70 -17.44
CA ILE A 86 -18.48 -5.50 -16.06
C ILE A 86 -19.29 -4.22 -15.97
N HIS A 87 -18.79 -3.13 -16.53
CA HIS A 87 -19.46 -1.83 -16.47
C HIS A 87 -20.77 -1.80 -17.26
N LYS A 88 -20.83 -2.43 -18.45
CA LYS A 88 -22.08 -2.60 -19.23
C LYS A 88 -23.10 -3.47 -18.49
N THR A 89 -22.63 -4.51 -17.79
CA THR A 89 -23.51 -5.38 -16.98
C THR A 89 -24.03 -4.64 -15.76
N LEU A 90 -23.17 -3.90 -15.05
CA LEU A 90 -23.57 -3.09 -13.90
C LEU A 90 -24.49 -1.91 -14.25
N LYS A 91 -24.30 -1.26 -15.42
CA LYS A 91 -25.23 -0.21 -15.91
C LYS A 91 -26.63 -0.75 -16.31
N LYS A 92 -26.74 -2.02 -16.70
CA LYS A 92 -28.02 -2.64 -17.01
C LYS A 92 -28.89 -2.98 -15.80
N ILE A 93 -28.26 -2.98 -14.60
CA ILE A 93 -28.96 -3.25 -13.35
C ILE A 93 -29.41 -1.92 -12.77
N ASP A 94 -30.55 -1.44 -13.22
CA ASP A 94 -31.19 -0.23 -12.67
C ASP A 94 -31.84 -0.56 -11.33
N TYR A 95 -31.07 -0.42 -10.25
CA TYR A 95 -31.52 -0.60 -8.87
C TYR A 95 -31.89 0.75 -8.26
N GLU A 96 -33.03 1.32 -8.64
CA GLU A 96 -33.64 2.36 -7.82
C GLU A 96 -33.87 1.81 -6.41
N GLY A 97 -33.16 2.40 -5.42
CA GLY A 97 -33.23 2.02 -4.00
C GLY A 97 -32.18 1.08 -3.47
N SER A 98 -31.23 0.58 -4.27
CA SER A 98 -30.15 -0.26 -3.75
C SER A 98 -29.13 0.55 -2.95
N ILE A 99 -28.90 0.17 -1.68
CA ILE A 99 -27.85 0.73 -0.81
C ILE A 99 -26.43 0.35 -1.27
N PHE A 100 -26.30 -0.54 -2.27
CA PHE A 100 -25.04 -1.07 -2.78
C PHE A 100 -24.63 -0.46 -4.13
N LYS A 101 -25.42 0.49 -4.67
CA LYS A 101 -25.18 1.11 -5.99
C LYS A 101 -23.94 1.99 -5.96
N GLU A 102 -23.01 1.73 -6.88
CA GLU A 102 -21.97 2.70 -7.22
C GLU A 102 -22.58 3.83 -8.04
N ARG A 103 -22.36 5.06 -7.59
CA ARG A 103 -22.95 6.27 -8.16
C ARG A 103 -22.02 6.98 -9.14
N ILE A 104 -20.77 6.54 -9.21
CA ILE A 104 -19.71 7.08 -10.09
C ILE A 104 -19.08 5.93 -10.86
N ASN A 105 -18.71 6.18 -12.10
CA ASN A 105 -17.97 5.23 -12.92
C ASN A 105 -16.57 5.01 -12.37
N ILE A 106 -16.16 3.75 -12.16
CA ILE A 106 -14.86 3.38 -11.61
C ILE A 106 -14.09 2.55 -12.62
N LYS A 107 -12.81 2.89 -12.82
CA LYS A 107 -11.80 1.98 -13.34
C LYS A 107 -10.81 1.67 -12.21
N PHE A 108 -10.48 0.41 -11.99
CA PHE A 108 -9.44 0.04 -11.02
C PHE A 108 -8.32 -0.75 -11.69
N PHE A 109 -7.12 -0.60 -11.13
CA PHE A 109 -5.89 -1.21 -11.62
C PHE A 109 -5.18 -1.93 -10.48
N GLU A 110 -4.29 -2.86 -10.81
CA GLU A 110 -3.52 -3.59 -9.81
C GLU A 110 -2.70 -2.64 -8.89
N ASN A 111 -2.18 -1.56 -9.49
CA ASN A 111 -1.33 -0.60 -8.78
C ASN A 111 -1.40 0.80 -9.40
N GLN A 112 -0.91 1.80 -8.66
CA GLN A 112 -0.83 3.21 -9.07
C GLN A 112 -0.18 3.40 -10.44
N ARG A 113 0.89 2.67 -10.76
CA ARG A 113 1.63 2.82 -12.03
C ARG A 113 0.73 2.56 -13.24
N LEU A 114 -0.04 1.48 -13.22
CA LEU A 114 -0.96 1.13 -14.31
C LEU A 114 -2.11 2.14 -14.44
N GLY A 115 -2.67 2.58 -13.30
CA GLY A 115 -3.70 3.60 -13.29
C GLY A 115 -3.20 4.95 -13.82
N SER A 116 -1.98 5.36 -13.47
CA SER A 116 -1.37 6.61 -13.96
C SER A 116 -1.10 6.60 -15.47
N ILE A 117 -0.76 5.43 -16.05
CA ILE A 117 -0.63 5.27 -17.51
C ILE A 117 -1.99 5.48 -18.19
N GLU A 118 -3.06 4.92 -17.62
CA GLU A 118 -4.41 5.10 -18.17
C GLU A 118 -4.85 6.58 -18.14
N VAL A 119 -4.59 7.27 -17.03
CA VAL A 119 -4.88 8.71 -16.92
C VAL A 119 -4.13 9.52 -17.98
N ALA A 120 -2.82 9.22 -18.17
CA ALA A 120 -2.02 9.90 -19.18
C ALA A 120 -2.56 9.67 -20.60
N LYS A 121 -3.01 8.45 -20.94
CA LYS A 121 -3.67 8.13 -22.21
C LYS A 121 -4.99 8.88 -22.42
N GLU A 122 -5.80 9.04 -21.37
CA GLU A 122 -7.05 9.79 -21.46
C GLU A 122 -6.79 11.29 -21.68
N ILE A 123 -5.74 11.84 -21.07
CA ILE A 123 -5.27 13.22 -21.33
C ILE A 123 -4.74 13.34 -22.76
N GLU A 124 -3.87 12.44 -23.19
CA GLU A 124 -3.37 12.38 -24.57
C GLU A 124 -4.52 12.35 -25.60
N LYS A 125 -5.49 11.47 -25.39
CA LYS A 125 -6.68 11.34 -26.24
C LYS A 125 -7.48 12.66 -26.32
N THR A 126 -7.61 13.37 -25.19
CA THR A 126 -8.29 14.67 -25.14
C THR A 126 -7.51 15.73 -25.92
N ILE A 127 -6.18 15.79 -25.74
CA ILE A 127 -5.30 16.70 -26.49
C ILE A 127 -5.39 16.43 -28.00
N LYS A 128 -5.22 15.19 -28.43
CA LYS A 128 -5.27 14.81 -29.86
C LYS A 128 -6.64 15.07 -30.49
N LYS A 129 -7.72 14.85 -29.75
CA LYS A 129 -9.09 15.16 -30.21
C LYS A 129 -9.30 16.65 -30.44
N THR A 130 -8.82 17.52 -29.54
CA THR A 130 -8.96 18.97 -29.73
C THR A 130 -8.04 19.49 -30.81
N GLN A 131 -6.83 18.93 -30.95
CA GLN A 131 -5.90 19.23 -32.05
C GLN A 131 -6.54 18.91 -33.43
N SER A 132 -7.18 17.75 -33.58
CA SER A 132 -7.84 17.38 -34.84
C SER A 132 -9.00 18.31 -35.22
N LEU A 133 -9.54 19.07 -34.24
CA LEU A 133 -10.57 20.07 -34.43
C LEU A 133 -10.01 21.51 -34.57
N ASN A 134 -8.67 21.68 -34.63
CA ASN A 134 -7.98 22.97 -34.63
C ASN A 134 -8.37 23.86 -33.43
N LYS A 135 -8.60 23.26 -32.25
CA LYS A 135 -8.97 23.95 -31.01
C LYS A 135 -7.90 23.76 -29.94
N ASN A 136 -7.87 24.70 -29.01
CA ASN A 136 -7.08 24.53 -27.79
C ASN A 136 -7.71 23.48 -26.90
N CYS A 137 -6.86 22.69 -26.23
CA CYS A 137 -7.25 21.76 -25.18
C CYS A 137 -7.07 22.43 -23.82
N VAL A 138 -8.13 22.52 -23.03
CA VAL A 138 -8.08 23.14 -21.70
C VAL A 138 -8.06 22.05 -20.63
N LEU A 139 -6.96 21.97 -19.89
CA LEU A 139 -6.75 20.96 -18.84
C LEU A 139 -6.77 21.62 -17.46
N GLY A 140 -7.58 21.06 -16.57
CA GLY A 140 -7.52 21.32 -15.13
C GLY A 140 -6.55 20.33 -14.47
N LEU A 141 -5.54 20.83 -13.76
CA LEU A 141 -4.45 20.02 -13.22
C LEU A 141 -4.38 20.07 -11.69
N ALA A 142 -4.05 18.93 -11.09
CA ALA A 142 -3.86 18.78 -9.66
C ALA A 142 -2.38 18.73 -9.27
N THR A 143 -2.08 19.05 -8.02
CA THR A 143 -0.74 18.93 -7.41
C THR A 143 -0.70 17.80 -6.38
N GLY A 144 0.42 17.62 -5.70
CA GLY A 144 0.65 16.57 -4.71
C GLY A 144 1.20 15.27 -5.30
N SER A 145 1.39 14.26 -4.48
CA SER A 145 2.07 13.01 -4.87
C SER A 145 1.28 12.14 -5.86
N SER A 146 -0.05 12.22 -5.86
CA SER A 146 -0.90 11.33 -6.67
C SER A 146 -0.74 11.49 -8.19
N PRO A 147 -0.64 12.70 -8.78
CA PRO A 147 -0.52 12.88 -10.22
C PRO A 147 0.90 12.75 -10.79
N ILE A 148 1.95 12.65 -9.96
CA ILE A 148 3.36 12.66 -10.42
C ILE A 148 3.62 11.60 -11.49
N ASP A 149 3.19 10.35 -11.27
CA ASP A 149 3.40 9.28 -12.26
C ASP A 149 2.61 9.54 -13.56
N THR A 150 1.46 10.20 -13.49
CA THR A 150 0.72 10.65 -14.68
C THR A 150 1.53 11.68 -15.45
N TYR A 151 2.09 12.67 -14.78
CA TYR A 151 2.94 13.69 -15.41
C TYR A 151 4.21 13.08 -16.02
N ASN A 152 4.86 12.16 -15.32
CA ASN A 152 6.00 11.42 -15.86
C ASN A 152 5.66 10.67 -17.17
N ASN A 153 4.47 10.05 -17.24
CA ASN A 153 4.02 9.40 -18.47
C ASN A 153 3.72 10.40 -19.60
N LEU A 154 3.12 11.55 -19.29
CA LEU A 154 2.88 12.61 -20.27
C LEU A 154 4.19 13.18 -20.83
N ILE A 155 5.19 13.38 -19.97
CA ILE A 155 6.55 13.79 -20.38
C ILE A 155 7.17 12.74 -21.30
N LYS A 156 7.02 11.46 -20.97
CA LYS A 156 7.48 10.37 -21.82
C LYS A 156 6.79 10.38 -23.18
N MET A 157 5.46 10.51 -23.22
CA MET A 157 4.68 10.60 -24.45
C MET A 157 5.11 11.82 -25.31
N HIS A 158 5.43 12.95 -24.66
CA HIS A 158 5.96 14.12 -25.36
C HIS A 158 7.34 13.84 -26.00
N LYS A 159 8.28 13.31 -25.21
CA LYS A 159 9.67 13.11 -25.64
C LYS A 159 9.86 11.95 -26.62
N GLU A 160 9.12 10.84 -26.41
CA GLU A 160 9.34 9.59 -27.14
C GLU A 160 8.24 9.29 -28.19
N GLU A 161 7.01 9.82 -28.00
CA GLU A 161 5.85 9.48 -28.82
C GLU A 161 5.30 10.72 -29.60
N GLY A 162 5.94 11.88 -29.48
CA GLY A 162 5.61 13.08 -30.22
C GLY A 162 4.34 13.81 -29.81
N LEU A 163 3.84 13.61 -28.57
CA LEU A 163 2.71 14.35 -28.05
C LEU A 163 3.10 15.83 -27.87
N SER A 164 2.40 16.75 -28.55
CA SER A 164 2.66 18.21 -28.42
C SER A 164 1.63 18.88 -27.50
N PHE A 165 2.13 19.81 -26.67
CA PHE A 165 1.33 20.64 -25.77
C PHE A 165 1.17 22.08 -26.25
N LYS A 166 1.58 22.41 -27.48
CA LYS A 166 1.52 23.80 -28.04
C LYS A 166 0.10 24.37 -28.05
N ASN A 167 -0.93 23.53 -28.22
CA ASN A 167 -2.32 23.92 -28.19
C ASN A 167 -3.01 23.66 -26.83
N VAL A 168 -2.24 23.40 -25.77
CA VAL A 168 -2.77 23.14 -24.43
C VAL A 168 -2.76 24.42 -23.62
N ILE A 169 -3.87 24.66 -22.90
CA ILE A 169 -4.02 25.67 -21.86
C ILE A 169 -4.26 24.94 -20.54
N THR A 170 -3.58 25.32 -19.47
CA THR A 170 -3.70 24.66 -18.18
C THR A 170 -4.22 25.58 -17.10
N PHE A 171 -5.07 25.05 -16.21
CA PHE A 171 -5.55 25.71 -15.00
C PHE A 171 -5.28 24.80 -13.81
N ASN A 172 -4.47 25.23 -12.84
CA ASN A 172 -4.28 24.47 -11.60
C ASN A 172 -5.42 24.73 -10.61
N LEU A 173 -5.73 23.73 -9.78
CA LEU A 173 -6.82 23.78 -8.82
C LEU A 173 -6.62 24.85 -7.75
N ASP A 174 -5.38 25.04 -7.29
CA ASP A 174 -5.11 25.77 -6.06
C ASP A 174 -3.65 26.26 -5.94
N GLU A 175 -3.43 27.10 -4.94
CA GLU A 175 -2.10 27.52 -4.46
C GLU A 175 -2.23 28.00 -3.01
N TYR A 176 -1.20 27.74 -2.20
CA TYR A 176 -1.10 28.28 -0.85
C TYR A 176 -1.00 29.81 -0.85
N LEU A 177 -1.68 30.48 0.09
CA LEU A 177 -1.48 31.89 0.33
C LEU A 177 -0.21 32.16 1.17
N GLU A 178 0.33 33.37 1.05
CA GLU A 178 1.61 33.77 1.65
C GLU A 178 2.78 32.93 1.12
N MET A 179 2.66 32.45 -0.13
CA MET A 179 3.63 31.58 -0.77
C MET A 179 4.27 32.28 -1.98
N ASP A 180 5.60 32.37 -1.99
CA ASP A 180 6.35 32.84 -3.16
C ASP A 180 6.35 31.73 -4.23
N SER A 181 6.20 32.12 -5.51
CA SER A 181 6.16 31.18 -6.63
C SER A 181 7.46 30.40 -6.82
N ASN A 182 8.60 30.92 -6.34
CA ASN A 182 9.91 30.26 -6.41
C ASN A 182 10.18 29.36 -5.20
N SER A 183 9.31 29.39 -4.18
CA SER A 183 9.42 28.48 -3.04
C SER A 183 9.27 27.02 -3.49
N ILE A 184 10.13 26.14 -3.01
CA ILE A 184 10.03 24.69 -3.25
C ILE A 184 8.71 24.07 -2.77
N HIS A 185 7.97 24.79 -1.93
CA HIS A 185 6.67 24.38 -1.40
C HIS A 185 5.49 24.95 -2.18
N SER A 186 5.72 25.85 -3.15
CA SER A 186 4.64 26.38 -3.98
C SER A 186 4.18 25.37 -5.03
N TYR A 187 2.90 25.40 -5.35
CA TYR A 187 2.38 24.59 -6.45
C TYR A 187 2.84 25.09 -7.82
N HIS A 188 3.19 26.36 -7.91
CA HIS A 188 3.87 26.90 -9.09
C HIS A 188 5.21 26.18 -9.33
N TYR A 189 6.08 26.12 -8.31
CA TYR A 189 7.34 25.38 -8.40
C TYR A 189 7.12 23.90 -8.71
N PHE A 190 6.19 23.26 -7.99
CA PHE A 190 5.84 21.85 -8.19
C PHE A 190 5.48 21.54 -9.64
N MET A 191 4.62 22.34 -10.26
CA MET A 191 4.16 22.10 -11.63
C MET A 191 5.27 22.31 -12.66
N HIS A 192 6.13 23.27 -12.45
CA HIS A 192 7.31 23.48 -13.29
C HIS A 192 8.30 22.34 -13.18
N GLU A 193 8.59 21.85 -11.98
CA GLU A 193 9.51 20.73 -11.72
C GLU A 193 8.98 19.41 -12.29
N HIS A 194 7.69 19.13 -12.15
CA HIS A 194 7.13 17.82 -12.50
C HIS A 194 6.48 17.75 -13.88
N LEU A 195 6.23 18.88 -14.57
CA LEU A 195 5.60 18.85 -15.88
C LEU A 195 6.09 19.95 -16.83
N PHE A 196 5.90 21.23 -16.50
CA PHE A 196 5.97 22.30 -17.49
C PHE A 196 7.37 22.53 -18.06
N ASN A 197 8.43 22.31 -17.30
CA ASN A 197 9.82 22.43 -17.80
C ASN A 197 10.21 21.31 -18.77
N HIS A 198 9.37 20.27 -18.93
CA HIS A 198 9.69 19.06 -19.68
C HIS A 198 8.87 18.89 -20.96
N ILE A 199 7.93 19.83 -21.25
CA ILE A 199 7.01 19.77 -22.38
C ILE A 199 7.00 21.10 -23.15
N ASP A 200 6.43 21.13 -24.37
CA ASP A 200 6.42 22.29 -25.27
C ASP A 200 5.20 23.22 -25.08
N ILE A 201 4.66 23.31 -23.85
CA ILE A 201 3.57 24.22 -23.53
C ILE A 201 4.03 25.68 -23.55
N LYS A 202 3.20 26.60 -24.10
CA LYS A 202 3.48 28.04 -24.11
C LYS A 202 3.28 28.62 -22.70
N LYS A 203 4.19 29.50 -22.26
CA LYS A 203 4.15 30.12 -20.93
C LYS A 203 2.86 30.89 -20.66
N GLU A 204 2.33 31.57 -21.65
CA GLU A 204 1.08 32.34 -21.58
C GLU A 204 -0.17 31.43 -21.35
N ASN A 205 -0.05 30.16 -21.64
CA ASN A 205 -1.12 29.17 -21.49
C ASN A 205 -1.12 28.47 -20.09
N ILE A 206 -0.15 28.77 -19.25
CA ILE A 206 -0.04 28.22 -17.91
C ILE A 206 -0.73 29.16 -16.91
N HIS A 207 -1.77 28.68 -16.25
CA HIS A 207 -2.51 29.42 -15.24
C HIS A 207 -2.49 28.68 -13.92
N ILE A 208 -1.86 29.30 -12.91
CA ILE A 208 -1.82 28.84 -11.52
C ILE A 208 -2.28 30.01 -10.66
N PRO A 209 -3.11 29.81 -9.61
CA PRO A 209 -3.46 30.88 -8.69
C PRO A 209 -2.20 31.49 -8.06
N LYS A 210 -2.19 32.78 -7.80
CA LYS A 210 -1.05 33.46 -7.19
C LYS A 210 -1.10 33.36 -5.67
N GLY A 211 0.00 32.90 -5.05
CA GLY A 211 0.10 32.75 -3.59
C GLY A 211 0.48 34.02 -2.84
N ASN A 212 1.21 34.94 -3.48
CA ASN A 212 1.80 36.14 -2.87
C ASN A 212 0.94 37.43 -3.00
N LEU A 213 -0.40 37.27 -2.96
CA LEU A 213 -1.34 38.39 -3.10
C LEU A 213 -1.61 39.07 -1.75
N ARG A 214 -1.81 40.40 -1.78
CA ARG A 214 -2.36 41.15 -0.67
C ARG A 214 -3.82 40.79 -0.48
N GLU A 215 -4.32 40.82 0.75
CA GLU A 215 -5.70 40.43 1.10
C GLU A 215 -6.75 41.11 0.24
N SER A 216 -6.56 42.45 -0.08
CA SER A 216 -7.45 43.23 -0.92
C SER A 216 -7.47 42.81 -2.40
N GLU A 217 -6.47 42.06 -2.87
CA GLU A 217 -6.33 41.64 -4.26
C GLU A 217 -6.93 40.23 -4.51
N ILE A 218 -7.08 39.44 -3.46
CA ILE A 218 -7.45 38.02 -3.56
C ILE A 218 -8.80 37.85 -4.28
N GLN A 219 -9.82 38.56 -3.87
CA GLN A 219 -11.14 38.44 -4.47
C GLN A 219 -11.15 38.84 -5.96
N LYS A 220 -10.48 39.92 -6.31
CA LYS A 220 -10.32 40.37 -7.70
C LYS A 220 -9.59 39.28 -8.52
N HIS A 221 -8.54 38.70 -7.97
CA HIS A 221 -7.78 37.66 -8.62
C HIS A 221 -8.64 36.40 -8.86
N CYS A 222 -9.43 35.96 -7.87
CA CYS A 222 -10.34 34.82 -8.02
C CYS A 222 -11.36 35.03 -9.14
N ILE A 223 -11.97 36.22 -9.20
CA ILE A 223 -12.92 36.59 -10.28
C ILE A 223 -12.22 36.58 -11.65
N GLN A 224 -11.00 37.08 -11.71
CA GLN A 224 -10.21 37.05 -12.96
C GLN A 224 -9.83 35.66 -13.39
N TYR A 225 -9.60 34.75 -12.42
CA TYR A 225 -9.27 33.36 -12.69
C TYR A 225 -10.47 32.63 -13.34
N GLU A 226 -11.67 32.79 -12.79
CA GLU A 226 -12.93 32.27 -13.38
C GLU A 226 -13.15 32.81 -14.80
N LYS A 227 -12.98 34.14 -15.01
CA LYS A 227 -13.09 34.76 -16.35
C LYS A 227 -12.08 34.19 -17.35
N LYS A 228 -10.88 33.83 -16.92
CA LYS A 228 -9.89 33.19 -17.80
C LYS A 228 -10.32 31.80 -18.22
N ILE A 229 -10.89 31.00 -17.28
CA ILE A 229 -11.47 29.66 -17.57
C ILE A 229 -12.59 29.79 -18.58
N GLU A 230 -13.51 30.73 -18.36
CA GLU A 230 -14.64 31.01 -19.27
C GLU A 230 -14.15 31.42 -20.67
N LYS A 231 -13.19 32.37 -20.75
CA LYS A 231 -12.60 32.84 -22.02
C LYS A 231 -11.88 31.72 -22.78
N ALA A 232 -11.30 30.73 -22.07
CA ALA A 232 -10.68 29.57 -22.67
C ALA A 232 -11.71 28.54 -23.22
N GLY A 233 -13.01 28.73 -22.98
CA GLY A 233 -14.11 27.83 -23.39
C GLY A 233 -14.43 26.74 -22.37
N GLY A 234 -14.06 26.94 -21.12
CA GLY A 234 -14.22 25.97 -20.02
C GLY A 234 -13.18 24.85 -20.06
N ILE A 235 -13.14 24.03 -19.03
CA ILE A 235 -12.16 22.94 -18.87
C ILE A 235 -12.64 21.70 -19.64
N ASP A 236 -11.82 21.17 -20.56
CA ASP A 236 -12.13 19.95 -21.32
C ASP A 236 -11.97 18.70 -20.46
N LEU A 237 -10.90 18.63 -19.63
CA LEU A 237 -10.64 17.54 -18.70
C LEU A 237 -10.06 18.09 -17.41
N GLN A 238 -10.73 17.83 -16.28
CA GLN A 238 -10.28 18.13 -14.94
C GLN A 238 -9.67 16.90 -14.27
N LEU A 239 -8.40 16.94 -13.93
CA LEU A 239 -7.76 15.94 -13.11
C LEU A 239 -7.88 16.33 -11.63
N LEU A 240 -8.28 15.38 -10.79
CA LEU A 240 -8.44 15.56 -9.34
C LEU A 240 -7.70 14.48 -8.57
N GLY A 241 -7.15 14.84 -7.41
CA GLY A 241 -6.88 13.93 -6.31
C GLY A 241 -8.02 13.95 -5.29
N ILE A 242 -7.96 13.13 -4.24
CA ILE A 242 -8.87 13.14 -3.11
C ILE A 242 -8.10 13.15 -1.79
N GLY A 243 -8.45 14.06 -0.90
CA GLY A 243 -7.93 14.09 0.46
C GLY A 243 -8.47 12.97 1.35
N ARG A 244 -7.82 12.67 2.46
CA ARG A 244 -8.30 11.64 3.42
C ARG A 244 -9.62 12.00 4.12
N ASN A 245 -10.00 13.27 4.14
CA ASN A 245 -11.28 13.76 4.62
C ASN A 245 -12.32 13.98 3.50
N GLY A 246 -11.98 13.67 2.25
CA GLY A 246 -12.86 13.79 1.10
C GLY A 246 -12.77 15.11 0.34
N HIS A 247 -11.83 15.98 0.68
CA HIS A 247 -11.64 17.23 -0.07
C HIS A 247 -11.14 16.98 -1.50
N ILE A 248 -11.49 17.88 -2.40
CA ILE A 248 -10.99 18.00 -3.78
C ILE A 248 -10.47 19.42 -4.01
N GLY A 249 -9.23 19.58 -4.49
CA GLY A 249 -8.49 20.84 -4.30
C GLY A 249 -8.42 21.14 -2.81
N PHE A 250 -8.59 22.39 -2.39
CA PHE A 250 -8.80 22.73 -0.97
C PHE A 250 -10.28 22.98 -0.62
N ASN A 251 -11.21 22.29 -1.32
CA ASN A 251 -12.62 22.27 -0.88
C ASN A 251 -12.76 21.27 0.27
N GLU A 252 -12.55 21.75 1.50
CA GLU A 252 -12.63 20.99 2.73
C GLU A 252 -14.08 20.62 3.10
N PRO A 253 -14.33 19.65 4.00
CA PRO A 253 -15.67 19.34 4.53
C PRO A 253 -16.46 20.60 4.91
N GLY A 254 -17.72 20.67 4.50
CA GLY A 254 -18.59 21.85 4.61
C GLY A 254 -18.51 22.83 3.44
N SER A 255 -17.72 22.54 2.40
CA SER A 255 -17.71 23.35 1.17
C SER A 255 -19.02 23.18 0.41
N LEU A 256 -19.59 24.29 -0.10
CA LEU A 256 -20.86 24.29 -0.84
C LEU A 256 -20.65 23.87 -2.30
N GLU A 257 -21.60 23.13 -2.87
CA GLU A 257 -21.61 22.74 -4.27
C GLU A 257 -21.54 23.94 -5.22
N SER A 258 -22.21 25.04 -4.86
CA SER A 258 -22.24 26.30 -5.63
C SER A 258 -20.96 27.11 -5.57
N SER A 259 -19.94 26.68 -4.82
CA SER A 259 -18.70 27.46 -4.66
C SER A 259 -17.92 27.58 -5.96
N ILE A 260 -17.38 28.77 -6.19
CA ILE A 260 -16.44 29.08 -7.28
C ILE A 260 -15.03 29.34 -6.69
N THR A 261 -14.06 29.69 -7.51
CA THR A 261 -12.68 30.00 -7.05
C THR A 261 -12.69 31.07 -5.97
N ARG A 262 -12.08 30.77 -4.83
CA ARG A 262 -12.12 31.60 -3.62
C ARG A 262 -10.93 31.33 -2.69
N LYS A 263 -10.73 32.26 -1.75
CA LYS A 263 -9.90 32.02 -0.57
C LYS A 263 -10.56 31.01 0.35
N VAL A 264 -9.80 30.05 0.84
CA VAL A 264 -10.24 28.99 1.77
C VAL A 264 -9.31 28.87 2.95
N THR A 265 -9.85 28.33 4.06
CA THR A 265 -9.05 27.90 5.22
C THR A 265 -8.78 26.41 5.09
N ILE A 266 -7.54 25.99 5.30
CA ILE A 266 -7.13 24.59 5.21
C ILE A 266 -7.33 23.92 6.56
N GLU A 267 -8.03 22.80 6.58
CA GLU A 267 -8.26 22.00 7.80
C GLU A 267 -6.96 21.50 8.43
N ASN A 268 -7.00 21.33 9.75
CA ASN A 268 -5.84 20.83 10.49
C ASN A 268 -5.37 19.44 9.99
N LYS A 269 -6.31 18.58 9.62
CA LYS A 269 -6.01 17.25 9.08
C LYS A 269 -5.22 17.33 7.76
N THR A 270 -5.63 18.19 6.85
CA THR A 270 -4.93 18.44 5.58
C THR A 270 -3.54 19.04 5.83
N ARG A 271 -3.42 19.97 6.81
CA ARG A 271 -2.13 20.54 7.21
C ARG A 271 -1.20 19.51 7.86
N VAL A 272 -1.74 18.58 8.65
CA VAL A 272 -0.97 17.44 9.20
C VAL A 272 -0.44 16.56 8.07
N ASP A 273 -1.23 16.28 7.03
CA ASP A 273 -0.79 15.48 5.89
C ASP A 273 0.36 16.14 5.12
N ALA A 274 0.33 17.47 4.99
CA ALA A 274 1.39 18.25 4.32
C ALA A 274 2.61 18.53 5.23
N SER A 275 2.48 18.35 6.56
CA SER A 275 3.46 18.83 7.55
C SER A 275 4.88 18.32 7.33
N GLN A 276 5.01 17.11 6.77
CA GLN A 276 6.32 16.51 6.49
C GLN A 276 7.09 17.28 5.40
N GLU A 277 6.38 17.71 4.35
CA GLU A 277 6.97 18.45 3.24
C GLU A 277 7.43 19.84 3.69
N PHE A 278 6.75 20.42 4.67
CA PHE A 278 7.05 21.74 5.23
C PHE A 278 7.99 21.71 6.46
N GLY A 279 8.54 20.54 6.82
CA GLY A 279 9.39 20.44 8.02
C GLY A 279 8.67 20.69 9.34
N GLY A 280 7.33 20.56 9.37
CA GLY A 280 6.47 20.66 10.54
C GLY A 280 5.17 21.41 10.30
N ILE A 281 4.13 21.07 11.08
CA ILE A 281 2.78 21.61 10.90
C ILE A 281 2.72 23.14 11.08
N LYS A 282 3.61 23.72 11.87
CA LYS A 282 3.67 25.18 12.10
C LYS A 282 4.02 25.96 10.84
N ASN A 283 4.77 25.33 9.94
CA ASN A 283 5.23 25.92 8.69
C ASN A 283 4.22 25.74 7.55
N VAL A 284 3.20 24.90 7.71
CA VAL A 284 2.18 24.71 6.68
C VAL A 284 1.21 25.89 6.68
N PRO A 285 1.01 26.58 5.54
CA PRO A 285 0.06 27.68 5.44
C PRO A 285 -1.33 27.31 5.91
N LYS A 286 -2.05 28.28 6.49
CA LYS A 286 -3.42 28.09 6.97
C LYS A 286 -4.49 28.40 5.94
N LYS A 287 -4.12 29.08 4.87
CA LYS A 287 -5.03 29.58 3.84
C LYS A 287 -4.53 29.24 2.44
N ALA A 288 -5.44 29.13 1.50
CA ALA A 288 -5.14 28.91 0.09
C ALA A 288 -6.17 29.62 -0.80
N ILE A 289 -5.88 29.72 -2.09
CA ILE A 289 -6.87 29.96 -3.14
C ILE A 289 -7.17 28.61 -3.75
N SER A 290 -8.45 28.27 -3.92
CA SER A 290 -8.87 27.03 -4.55
C SER A 290 -10.04 27.22 -5.50
N MET A 291 -10.01 26.52 -6.66
CA MET A 291 -11.21 26.36 -7.48
C MET A 291 -12.35 25.81 -6.61
N GLY A 292 -13.53 26.35 -6.78
CA GLY A 292 -14.72 25.85 -6.09
C GLY A 292 -15.29 24.58 -6.74
N ILE A 293 -16.20 23.95 -6.03
CA ILE A 293 -16.84 22.71 -6.49
C ILE A 293 -17.62 22.95 -7.79
N ASN A 294 -18.36 24.05 -7.89
CA ASN A 294 -19.09 24.41 -9.12
C ASN A 294 -18.14 24.62 -10.31
N THR A 295 -17.01 25.27 -10.12
CA THR A 295 -16.01 25.45 -11.17
C THR A 295 -15.49 24.07 -11.68
N ILE A 296 -15.24 23.15 -10.76
CA ILE A 296 -14.81 21.77 -11.06
C ILE A 296 -15.92 21.01 -11.81
N LEU A 297 -17.17 21.10 -11.35
CA LEU A 297 -18.32 20.40 -11.95
C LEU A 297 -18.69 20.92 -13.35
N ASN A 298 -18.27 22.15 -13.70
CA ASN A 298 -18.47 22.69 -15.05
C ASN A 298 -17.44 22.18 -16.09
N ALA A 299 -16.49 21.35 -15.71
CA ALA A 299 -15.58 20.70 -16.65
C ALA A 299 -16.36 19.70 -17.54
N LYS A 300 -15.94 19.51 -18.80
CA LYS A 300 -16.60 18.56 -19.73
C LYS A 300 -16.36 17.09 -19.36
N LYS A 301 -15.21 16.81 -18.71
CA LYS A 301 -14.86 15.50 -18.17
C LYS A 301 -14.08 15.67 -16.87
N ILE A 302 -14.38 14.81 -15.89
CA ILE A 302 -13.66 14.76 -14.61
C ILE A 302 -13.00 13.38 -14.45
N ILE A 303 -11.71 13.37 -14.12
CA ILE A 303 -10.99 12.17 -13.72
C ILE A 303 -10.47 12.41 -12.29
N LEU A 304 -10.92 11.59 -11.35
CA LEU A 304 -10.39 11.59 -9.99
C LEU A 304 -9.50 10.35 -9.80
N ILE A 305 -8.29 10.59 -9.29
CA ILE A 305 -7.33 9.54 -8.97
C ILE A 305 -7.20 9.35 -7.47
N ALA A 306 -7.12 8.09 -7.02
CA ALA A 306 -6.84 7.77 -5.63
C ALA A 306 -5.99 6.51 -5.53
N TRP A 307 -4.90 6.59 -4.78
CA TRP A 307 -3.93 5.53 -4.62
C TRP A 307 -3.73 5.15 -3.16
N GLY A 308 -3.61 3.85 -2.91
CA GLY A 308 -3.24 3.30 -1.62
C GLY A 308 -4.39 3.14 -0.62
N GLU A 309 -4.16 2.28 0.35
CA GLU A 309 -5.16 1.85 1.34
C GLU A 309 -5.72 3.01 2.19
N ASN A 310 -4.96 4.09 2.37
CA ASN A 310 -5.40 5.27 3.15
C ASN A 310 -6.60 5.99 2.53
N LYS A 311 -6.88 5.76 1.24
CA LYS A 311 -7.99 6.37 0.51
C LYS A 311 -9.26 5.51 0.49
N LYS A 312 -9.19 4.21 0.84
CA LYS A 312 -10.30 3.27 0.66
C LYS A 312 -11.61 3.68 1.32
N LYS A 313 -11.55 4.25 2.54
CA LYS A 313 -12.75 4.69 3.26
C LYS A 313 -13.42 5.88 2.60
N VAL A 314 -12.62 6.88 2.22
CA VAL A 314 -13.14 8.09 1.60
C VAL A 314 -13.61 7.84 0.16
N VAL A 315 -12.93 6.96 -0.57
CA VAL A 315 -13.37 6.48 -1.90
C VAL A 315 -14.74 5.81 -1.78
N LYS A 316 -14.93 4.87 -0.82
CA LYS A 316 -16.23 4.25 -0.58
C LYS A 316 -17.33 5.29 -0.32
N LYS A 317 -17.06 6.27 0.57
CA LYS A 317 -18.01 7.33 0.88
C LYS A 317 -18.36 8.16 -0.36
N ALA A 318 -17.35 8.57 -1.13
CA ALA A 318 -17.57 9.39 -2.32
C ALA A 318 -18.34 8.66 -3.44
N VAL A 319 -18.20 7.33 -3.55
CA VAL A 319 -18.72 6.53 -4.65
C VAL A 319 -20.05 5.88 -4.34
N GLU A 320 -20.24 5.33 -3.14
CA GLU A 320 -21.38 4.48 -2.78
C GLU A 320 -22.40 5.18 -1.87
N GLU A 321 -21.96 6.14 -1.04
CA GLU A 321 -22.85 6.86 -0.13
C GLU A 321 -23.58 8.01 -0.85
N LYS A 322 -24.63 8.54 -0.23
CA LYS A 322 -25.33 9.73 -0.74
C LYS A 322 -24.40 10.95 -0.71
N ILE A 323 -24.64 11.88 -1.61
CA ILE A 323 -23.94 13.17 -1.63
C ILE A 323 -24.01 13.82 -0.27
N ASN A 324 -22.85 14.27 0.22
CA ASN A 324 -22.70 14.85 1.55
C ASN A 324 -21.56 15.89 1.52
N ASP A 325 -21.83 17.08 2.05
CA ASP A 325 -20.85 18.17 2.14
C ASP A 325 -19.66 17.87 3.06
N LEU A 326 -19.80 16.90 3.98
CA LEU A 326 -18.67 16.36 4.76
C LEU A 326 -17.72 15.50 3.94
N VAL A 327 -18.08 15.18 2.69
CA VAL A 327 -17.25 14.46 1.72
C VAL A 327 -17.36 15.20 0.38
N PRO A 328 -16.68 16.33 0.19
CA PRO A 328 -16.83 17.16 -1.02
C PRO A 328 -16.66 16.42 -2.34
N ALA A 329 -15.81 15.39 -2.38
CA ALA A 329 -15.68 14.51 -3.54
C ALA A 329 -16.99 13.81 -3.93
N SER A 330 -17.97 13.69 -3.03
CA SER A 330 -19.27 13.08 -3.34
C SER A 330 -20.13 13.94 -4.29
N PHE A 331 -19.93 15.27 -4.33
CA PHE A 331 -20.63 16.14 -5.28
C PHE A 331 -20.36 15.78 -6.74
N ILE A 332 -19.22 15.12 -7.02
CA ILE A 332 -18.90 14.64 -8.36
C ILE A 332 -19.94 13.64 -8.89
N GLN A 333 -20.75 13.02 -8.02
CA GLN A 333 -21.88 12.16 -8.45
C GLN A 333 -22.88 12.91 -9.34
N ASN A 334 -22.98 14.25 -9.22
CA ASN A 334 -23.86 15.09 -10.04
C ASN A 334 -23.30 15.34 -11.45
N HIS A 335 -22.09 14.94 -11.74
CA HIS A 335 -21.44 15.19 -13.03
C HIS A 335 -21.57 13.98 -13.96
N ASN A 336 -22.12 14.17 -15.17
CA ASN A 336 -22.47 13.09 -16.11
C ASN A 336 -21.28 12.35 -16.75
N ASN A 337 -20.10 12.97 -16.79
CA ASN A 337 -18.91 12.41 -17.46
C ASN A 337 -17.73 12.35 -16.50
N THR A 338 -17.89 11.56 -15.45
CA THR A 338 -16.90 11.39 -14.40
C THR A 338 -16.37 9.97 -14.34
N GLN A 339 -15.08 9.83 -14.04
CA GLN A 339 -14.45 8.55 -13.83
C GLN A 339 -13.48 8.60 -12.64
N PHE A 340 -13.62 7.67 -11.70
CA PHE A 340 -12.63 7.41 -10.68
C PHE A 340 -11.66 6.34 -11.18
N ILE A 341 -10.36 6.65 -11.13
CA ILE A 341 -9.29 5.71 -11.46
C ILE A 341 -8.56 5.36 -10.17
N LEU A 342 -8.66 4.09 -9.79
CA LEU A 342 -8.28 3.58 -8.47
C LEU A 342 -7.25 2.46 -8.61
N ASP A 343 -6.42 2.27 -7.59
CA ASP A 343 -5.69 1.02 -7.43
C ASP A 343 -6.45 0.01 -6.54
N SER A 344 -5.98 -1.23 -6.50
CA SER A 344 -6.60 -2.28 -5.72
C SER A 344 -6.68 -1.99 -4.21
N GLU A 345 -5.79 -1.15 -3.69
CA GLU A 345 -5.77 -0.76 -2.29
C GLU A 345 -6.81 0.32 -1.98
N SER A 346 -6.91 1.37 -2.79
CA SER A 346 -7.89 2.45 -2.62
C SER A 346 -9.33 1.99 -2.90
N ALA A 347 -9.52 0.98 -3.75
CA ALA A 347 -10.81 0.37 -4.04
C ALA A 347 -11.27 -0.70 -3.03
N ALA A 348 -10.39 -1.13 -2.12
CA ALA A 348 -10.56 -2.35 -1.32
C ALA A 348 -11.78 -2.39 -0.37
N ASP A 349 -12.39 -1.24 -0.06
CA ASP A 349 -13.58 -1.17 0.80
C ASP A 349 -14.89 -1.03 0.00
N LEU A 350 -14.85 -0.90 -1.33
CA LEU A 350 -16.04 -0.89 -2.17
C LEU A 350 -16.81 -2.20 -2.07
N ASN A 351 -18.13 -2.12 -2.15
CA ASN A 351 -19.01 -3.29 -1.97
C ASN A 351 -18.73 -4.38 -3.02
N ARG A 352 -18.36 -4.01 -4.25
CA ARG A 352 -17.94 -5.00 -5.27
C ARG A 352 -16.77 -5.89 -4.82
N PHE A 353 -15.90 -5.40 -3.93
CA PHE A 353 -14.77 -6.17 -3.38
C PHE A 353 -15.06 -6.73 -2.00
N THR A 354 -15.90 -6.07 -1.18
CA THR A 354 -16.16 -6.51 0.19
C THR A 354 -17.29 -7.52 0.30
N CYS A 355 -18.34 -7.36 -0.51
CA CYS A 355 -19.51 -8.24 -0.53
C CYS A 355 -20.07 -8.41 -1.97
N PRO A 356 -19.28 -8.98 -2.91
CA PRO A 356 -19.68 -9.10 -4.33
C PRO A 356 -20.96 -9.92 -4.53
N TRP A 357 -21.30 -10.81 -3.61
CA TRP A 357 -22.52 -11.65 -3.66
C TRP A 357 -23.83 -10.88 -3.52
N VAL A 358 -23.81 -9.62 -3.10
CA VAL A 358 -25.00 -8.75 -3.09
C VAL A 358 -25.37 -8.21 -4.47
N TYR A 359 -24.49 -8.32 -5.45
CA TYR A 359 -24.78 -8.05 -6.85
C TYR A 359 -25.31 -9.34 -7.48
N ARG A 360 -26.46 -9.29 -8.14
CA ARG A 360 -26.99 -10.45 -8.88
C ARG A 360 -26.03 -10.84 -10.00
N ASP A 361 -25.96 -12.11 -10.38
CA ASP A 361 -24.99 -12.71 -11.32
C ASP A 361 -23.56 -12.89 -10.75
N ILE A 362 -23.50 -13.31 -9.50
CA ILE A 362 -22.23 -13.59 -8.81
C ILE A 362 -21.31 -14.55 -9.59
N GLY A 363 -21.88 -15.54 -10.29
CA GLY A 363 -21.12 -16.50 -11.08
C GLY A 363 -20.21 -15.81 -12.10
N ASN A 364 -20.74 -14.86 -12.86
CA ASN A 364 -19.97 -14.08 -13.83
C ASN A 364 -18.98 -13.12 -13.14
N TYR A 365 -19.42 -12.47 -12.08
CA TYR A 365 -18.61 -11.50 -11.35
C TYR A 365 -17.42 -12.12 -10.58
N LEU A 366 -17.62 -13.30 -9.96
CA LEU A 366 -16.55 -14.02 -9.26
C LEU A 366 -15.55 -14.68 -10.21
N SER A 367 -15.96 -15.07 -11.42
CA SER A 367 -15.04 -15.56 -12.45
C SER A 367 -14.10 -14.47 -12.96
N GLU A 368 -14.53 -13.23 -12.95
CA GLU A 368 -13.76 -12.07 -13.41
C GLU A 368 -12.78 -11.54 -12.34
N ILE A 369 -13.10 -11.72 -11.05
CA ILE A 369 -12.23 -11.28 -9.92
C ILE A 369 -11.23 -12.37 -9.49
N SER A 370 -11.49 -13.64 -9.83
CA SER A 370 -10.66 -14.75 -9.43
C SER A 370 -9.49 -14.96 -10.38
N SER A 371 -8.31 -14.53 -9.98
CA SER A 371 -7.02 -14.90 -10.64
C SER A 371 -6.72 -16.41 -10.60
N SER A 372 -7.57 -17.23 -9.95
CA SER A 372 -7.40 -18.68 -9.76
C SER A 372 -8.22 -19.54 -10.74
N GLY A 373 -9.05 -18.94 -11.61
CA GLY A 373 -9.86 -19.69 -12.61
C GLY A 373 -10.98 -20.57 -12.01
N GLU A 374 -11.23 -20.53 -10.72
CA GLU A 374 -12.36 -21.22 -10.08
C GLU A 374 -13.62 -20.33 -10.19
N ILE A 375 -14.56 -20.79 -10.98
CA ILE A 375 -15.86 -20.16 -11.18
C ILE A 375 -16.76 -20.51 -10.00
N GLY A 376 -17.29 -19.52 -9.29
CA GLY A 376 -18.33 -19.69 -8.29
C GLY A 376 -17.86 -19.65 -6.82
N TRP A 377 -18.72 -20.11 -5.91
CA TRP A 377 -18.50 -20.14 -4.47
C TRP A 377 -17.34 -21.09 -4.07
N ASN A 378 -16.14 -20.55 -3.87
CA ASN A 378 -14.98 -21.27 -3.36
C ASN A 378 -14.82 -21.06 -1.83
N LYS A 379 -13.93 -21.85 -1.20
CA LYS A 379 -13.70 -21.78 0.26
C LYS A 379 -13.34 -20.38 0.76
N LYS A 380 -12.57 -19.62 -0.01
CA LYS A 380 -12.15 -18.25 0.38
C LYS A 380 -13.34 -17.27 0.32
N THR A 381 -14.13 -17.34 -0.74
CA THR A 381 -15.33 -16.50 -0.92
C THR A 381 -16.37 -16.80 0.13
N ILE A 382 -16.64 -18.09 0.41
CA ILE A 382 -17.59 -18.50 1.44
C ILE A 382 -17.15 -18.05 2.83
N LYS A 383 -15.88 -18.26 3.20
CA LYS A 383 -15.35 -17.76 4.47
C LYS A 383 -15.62 -16.27 4.63
N LYS A 384 -15.35 -15.49 3.59
CA LYS A 384 -15.56 -14.03 3.58
C LYS A 384 -17.04 -13.67 3.69
N ALA A 385 -17.90 -14.36 2.93
CA ALA A 385 -19.34 -14.10 2.88
C ALA A 385 -20.04 -14.42 4.19
N VAL A 386 -19.73 -15.57 4.80
CA VAL A 386 -20.32 -15.98 6.08
C VAL A 386 -19.88 -15.07 7.23
N ILE A 387 -18.61 -14.67 7.27
CA ILE A 387 -18.12 -13.68 8.24
C ILE A 387 -18.87 -12.34 8.06
N TRP A 388 -19.00 -11.87 6.83
CA TRP A 388 -19.75 -10.65 6.53
C TRP A 388 -21.21 -10.75 6.97
N LEU A 389 -21.88 -11.88 6.70
CA LEU A 389 -23.28 -12.12 7.07
C LEU A 389 -23.43 -12.15 8.60
N SER A 390 -22.54 -12.86 9.32
CA SER A 390 -22.52 -12.91 10.79
C SER A 390 -22.41 -11.50 11.40
N ILE A 391 -21.51 -10.69 10.89
CA ILE A 391 -21.32 -9.28 11.34
C ILE A 391 -22.57 -8.45 11.01
N LYS A 392 -23.10 -8.56 9.79
CA LYS A 392 -24.29 -7.81 9.34
C LYS A 392 -25.53 -8.13 10.16
N LYS A 393 -25.76 -9.41 10.47
CA LYS A 393 -26.90 -9.86 11.26
C LYS A 393 -26.65 -9.79 12.79
N ASN A 394 -25.43 -9.46 13.20
CA ASN A 394 -24.98 -9.52 14.58
C ASN A 394 -25.30 -10.87 15.27
N LYS A 395 -25.05 -11.96 14.55
CA LYS A 395 -25.29 -13.33 15.00
C LYS A 395 -23.99 -14.16 14.91
N PRO A 396 -23.66 -15.00 15.91
CA PRO A 396 -22.60 -16.00 15.78
C PRO A 396 -22.78 -16.89 14.55
N ILE A 397 -21.68 -17.32 13.92
CA ILE A 397 -21.72 -18.10 12.67
C ILE A 397 -22.63 -19.33 12.79
N LEU A 398 -22.52 -20.09 13.88
CA LEU A 398 -23.31 -21.32 14.06
C LEU A 398 -24.82 -21.08 14.25
N LEU A 399 -25.25 -19.83 14.46
CA LEU A 399 -26.66 -19.43 14.63
C LEU A 399 -27.27 -18.81 13.37
N LEU A 400 -26.53 -18.70 12.26
CA LEU A 400 -27.06 -18.24 10.98
C LEU A 400 -28.01 -19.29 10.39
N THR A 401 -29.14 -18.84 9.85
CA THR A 401 -30.19 -19.69 9.28
C THR A 401 -30.21 -19.57 7.75
N ASP A 402 -30.88 -20.53 7.08
CA ASP A 402 -31.08 -20.48 5.61
C ASP A 402 -31.74 -19.15 5.18
N GLU A 403 -32.65 -18.63 6.02
CA GLU A 403 -33.32 -17.35 5.78
C GLU A 403 -32.33 -16.16 5.83
N ASP A 404 -31.40 -16.14 6.81
CA ASP A 404 -30.35 -15.12 6.87
C ASP A 404 -29.53 -15.06 5.57
N TYR A 405 -29.24 -16.22 4.97
CA TYR A 405 -28.52 -16.31 3.69
C TYR A 405 -29.38 -15.82 2.51
N ASN A 406 -30.62 -16.29 2.43
CA ASN A 406 -31.54 -15.97 1.31
C ASN A 406 -31.86 -14.47 1.25
N GLU A 407 -32.15 -13.85 2.40
CA GLU A 407 -32.40 -12.41 2.51
C GLU A 407 -31.20 -11.54 2.08
N ASN A 408 -30.01 -12.14 2.04
CA ASN A 408 -28.77 -11.43 1.72
C ASN A 408 -28.13 -11.87 0.40
N GLY A 409 -28.94 -12.49 -0.50
CA GLY A 409 -28.52 -12.85 -1.85
C GLY A 409 -27.49 -13.99 -1.91
N MET A 410 -27.47 -14.85 -0.88
CA MET A 410 -26.46 -15.90 -0.71
C MET A 410 -27.05 -17.32 -0.85
N GLY A 411 -28.30 -17.47 -1.33
CA GLY A 411 -28.97 -18.77 -1.46
C GLY A 411 -28.25 -19.77 -2.36
N GLU A 412 -27.57 -19.29 -3.41
CA GLU A 412 -26.76 -20.14 -4.31
C GLU A 412 -25.65 -20.95 -3.61
N ILE A 413 -25.24 -20.55 -2.37
CA ILE A 413 -24.30 -21.32 -1.58
C ILE A 413 -24.82 -22.73 -1.32
N PHE A 414 -26.14 -22.90 -1.19
CA PHE A 414 -26.77 -24.16 -0.85
C PHE A 414 -26.76 -25.18 -2.00
N ASP A 415 -26.62 -24.74 -3.25
CA ASP A 415 -26.42 -25.63 -4.40
C ASP A 415 -25.14 -26.46 -4.21
N LYS A 416 -24.10 -25.86 -3.63
CA LYS A 416 -22.81 -26.51 -3.38
C LYS A 416 -22.68 -27.11 -1.97
N TYR A 417 -23.24 -26.45 -0.97
CA TYR A 417 -23.03 -26.80 0.46
C TYR A 417 -24.30 -27.26 1.18
N LYS A 418 -25.41 -27.38 0.48
CA LYS A 418 -26.69 -27.95 0.86
C LYS A 418 -27.53 -27.15 1.87
N SER A 419 -26.92 -26.53 2.90
CA SER A 419 -27.68 -25.78 3.91
C SER A 419 -26.79 -24.74 4.63
N ALA A 420 -27.41 -23.80 5.32
CA ALA A 420 -26.72 -22.89 6.24
C ALA A 420 -25.96 -23.67 7.31
N TYR A 421 -26.57 -24.70 7.90
CA TYR A 421 -25.96 -25.50 8.94
C TYR A 421 -24.60 -26.11 8.53
N LEU A 422 -24.51 -26.72 7.36
CA LEU A 422 -23.28 -27.34 6.87
C LEU A 422 -22.25 -26.25 6.47
N THR A 423 -22.71 -25.15 5.87
CA THR A 423 -21.86 -24.01 5.52
C THR A 423 -21.27 -23.34 6.77
N ASN A 424 -22.10 -23.17 7.81
CA ASN A 424 -21.68 -22.58 9.07
C ASN A 424 -20.60 -23.43 9.76
N ILE A 425 -20.79 -24.76 9.84
CA ILE A 425 -19.79 -25.67 10.39
C ILE A 425 -18.48 -25.61 9.61
N LEU A 426 -18.56 -25.62 8.29
CA LEU A 426 -17.38 -25.51 7.44
C LEU A 426 -16.57 -24.24 7.75
N VAL A 427 -17.23 -23.08 7.75
CA VAL A 427 -16.56 -21.79 7.96
C VAL A 427 -16.09 -21.63 9.41
N PHE A 428 -16.88 -22.10 10.38
CA PHE A 428 -16.50 -22.11 11.78
C PHE A 428 -15.21 -22.94 11.98
N ASN A 429 -15.14 -24.15 11.44
CA ASN A 429 -13.94 -24.99 11.50
C ASN A 429 -12.73 -24.34 10.82
N MET A 430 -12.93 -23.71 9.65
CA MET A 430 -11.85 -22.97 8.98
C MET A 430 -11.27 -21.85 9.85
N LEU A 431 -12.10 -21.14 10.61
CA LEU A 431 -11.65 -20.11 11.54
C LEU A 431 -11.05 -20.69 12.81
N GLN A 432 -11.65 -21.74 13.38
CA GLN A 432 -11.15 -22.42 14.57
C GLN A 432 -9.74 -22.95 14.36
N HIS A 433 -9.45 -23.49 13.19
CA HIS A 433 -8.11 -23.98 12.83
C HIS A 433 -7.06 -22.88 12.69
N THR A 434 -7.47 -21.59 12.58
CA THR A 434 -6.50 -20.48 12.62
C THR A 434 -6.00 -20.19 14.04
N ILE A 435 -6.77 -20.55 15.07
CA ILE A 435 -6.45 -20.22 16.47
C ILE A 435 -5.44 -21.24 17.00
N THR A 436 -4.29 -20.76 17.45
CA THR A 436 -3.24 -21.62 17.99
C THR A 436 -2.54 -21.01 19.21
N GLY A 437 -2.33 -21.83 20.23
CA GLY A 437 -1.41 -21.52 21.33
C GLY A 437 0.04 -21.94 21.04
N TRP A 438 0.31 -22.53 19.88
CA TRP A 438 1.61 -23.07 19.50
C TRP A 438 2.09 -22.53 18.16
N PRO A 439 2.44 -21.23 18.07
CA PRO A 439 2.82 -20.62 16.78
C PRO A 439 4.06 -21.26 16.14
N GLY A 440 4.90 -21.92 16.92
CA GLY A 440 6.03 -22.74 16.45
C GLY A 440 5.66 -24.19 16.11
N GLY A 441 4.41 -24.61 16.32
CA GLY A 441 3.92 -25.98 16.14
C GLY A 441 3.94 -26.80 17.43
N LYS A 442 2.82 -27.47 17.72
CA LYS A 442 2.67 -28.34 18.91
C LYS A 442 3.43 -29.64 18.68
N PRO A 443 4.32 -30.06 19.61
CA PRO A 443 5.01 -31.36 19.49
C PRO A 443 4.06 -32.52 19.37
N ASN A 444 4.34 -33.45 18.47
CA ASN A 444 3.61 -34.71 18.28
C ASN A 444 2.10 -34.53 17.99
N ALA A 445 1.69 -33.38 17.47
CA ALA A 445 0.30 -33.16 17.10
C ALA A 445 0.07 -33.42 15.60
N ASP A 446 -1.15 -33.83 15.26
CA ASP A 446 -1.63 -33.79 13.89
C ASP A 446 -1.78 -32.31 13.48
N ASP A 447 -1.03 -31.91 12.46
CA ASP A 447 -0.99 -30.54 11.90
C ASP A 447 -1.64 -30.45 10.53
N SER A 448 -2.32 -31.50 10.07
CA SER A 448 -2.97 -31.56 8.75
C SER A 448 -3.96 -30.41 8.50
N GLN A 449 -4.62 -29.95 9.56
CA GLN A 449 -5.60 -28.85 9.54
C GLN A 449 -5.08 -27.56 10.20
N ARG A 450 -3.81 -27.53 10.64
CA ARG A 450 -3.22 -26.40 11.37
C ARG A 450 -2.36 -25.51 10.47
N PRO A 451 -2.24 -24.21 10.77
CA PRO A 451 -1.39 -23.30 9.99
C PRO A 451 0.11 -23.57 10.20
N GLU A 452 0.49 -24.04 11.37
CA GLU A 452 1.85 -24.38 11.77
C GLU A 452 2.15 -25.88 11.59
N ARG A 453 3.44 -26.20 11.40
CA ARG A 453 3.91 -27.59 11.35
C ARG A 453 4.47 -28.03 12.69
N ALA A 454 4.12 -29.24 13.15
CA ALA A 454 4.64 -29.82 14.38
C ALA A 454 6.16 -30.07 14.30
N SER A 455 6.65 -30.57 13.18
CA SER A 455 8.07 -30.88 12.97
C SER A 455 8.80 -29.80 12.20
N PRO A 456 10.12 -29.57 12.50
CA PRO A 456 10.87 -30.09 13.64
C PRO A 456 10.44 -29.45 14.96
N ARG A 457 10.60 -30.15 16.09
CA ARG A 457 10.17 -29.69 17.42
C ARG A 457 10.81 -28.38 17.86
N LYS A 458 12.14 -28.21 17.63
CA LYS A 458 12.85 -26.94 17.82
C LYS A 458 13.03 -26.28 16.48
N LYS A 459 12.31 -25.19 16.24
CA LYS A 459 12.41 -24.42 15.00
C LYS A 459 13.48 -23.33 15.13
N ARG A 460 14.23 -23.14 14.06
CA ARG A 460 14.99 -21.91 13.83
C ARG A 460 14.05 -20.88 13.22
N ILE A 461 13.99 -19.70 13.81
CA ILE A 461 13.03 -18.66 13.45
C ILE A 461 13.80 -17.36 13.21
N ILE A 462 13.52 -16.68 12.11
CA ILE A 462 13.96 -15.30 11.91
C ILE A 462 12.73 -14.39 12.05
N LEU A 463 12.87 -13.39 12.92
CA LEU A 463 11.92 -12.33 13.08
C LEU A 463 12.53 -11.06 12.49
N PHE A 464 12.08 -10.66 11.29
CA PHE A 464 12.49 -9.42 10.65
C PHE A 464 11.65 -8.25 11.19
N SER A 465 12.31 -7.22 11.69
CA SER A 465 11.73 -5.98 12.18
C SER A 465 12.22 -4.83 11.31
N PRO A 466 11.34 -4.08 10.61
CA PRO A 466 11.74 -2.92 9.82
C PRO A 466 12.52 -1.88 10.64
N HIS A 467 11.99 -1.49 11.81
CA HIS A 467 12.64 -0.62 12.77
C HIS A 467 12.87 -1.36 14.10
N PRO A 468 13.77 -0.85 14.97
CA PRO A 468 14.04 -1.44 16.28
C PRO A 468 12.92 -1.21 17.30
N ASP A 469 11.71 -1.78 17.08
CA ASP A 469 10.53 -1.79 17.95
C ASP A 469 9.33 -2.51 17.30
N ASP A 470 9.29 -2.65 15.96
CA ASP A 470 8.16 -3.24 15.24
C ASP A 470 7.88 -4.70 15.67
N ASP A 471 8.89 -5.45 16.05
CA ASP A 471 8.81 -6.81 16.59
C ASP A 471 7.98 -6.87 17.87
N VAL A 472 8.33 -6.05 18.87
CA VAL A 472 7.63 -6.04 20.16
C VAL A 472 6.24 -5.40 20.05
N ILE A 473 6.08 -4.34 19.24
CA ILE A 473 4.80 -3.68 18.99
C ILE A 473 3.81 -4.63 18.29
N SER A 474 4.29 -5.37 17.30
CA SER A 474 3.42 -6.14 16.41
C SER A 474 3.12 -7.53 16.95
N MET A 475 4.14 -8.23 17.44
CA MET A 475 4.02 -9.63 17.80
C MET A 475 4.75 -10.02 19.11
N GLY A 476 4.91 -9.06 20.02
CA GLY A 476 5.65 -9.27 21.27
C GLY A 476 5.10 -10.41 22.14
N GLY A 477 3.80 -10.68 22.13
CA GLY A 477 3.20 -11.80 22.84
C GLY A 477 3.51 -13.15 22.18
N THR A 478 3.46 -13.22 20.86
CA THR A 478 3.88 -14.42 20.10
C THR A 478 5.38 -14.64 20.22
N PHE A 479 6.18 -13.57 20.18
CA PHE A 479 7.63 -13.64 20.36
C PHE A 479 7.99 -14.25 21.74
N ASP A 480 7.39 -13.73 22.83
CA ASP A 480 7.55 -14.31 24.16
C ASP A 480 7.18 -15.80 24.20
N ARG A 481 6.05 -16.18 23.59
CA ARG A 481 5.58 -17.56 23.53
C ARG A 481 6.55 -18.48 22.78
N LEU A 482 7.08 -18.03 21.64
CA LEU A 482 8.07 -18.80 20.88
C LEU A 482 9.35 -19.05 21.70
N ILE A 483 9.79 -18.06 22.50
CA ILE A 483 10.93 -18.23 23.44
C ILE A 483 10.58 -19.28 24.51
N GLN A 484 9.41 -19.15 25.16
CA GLN A 484 8.97 -20.08 26.21
C GLN A 484 8.84 -21.52 25.69
N GLN A 485 8.49 -21.69 24.41
CA GLN A 485 8.39 -23.01 23.76
C GLN A 485 9.76 -23.56 23.33
N GLY A 486 10.86 -22.85 23.61
CA GLY A 486 12.24 -23.31 23.40
C GLY A 486 12.71 -23.27 21.94
N HIS A 487 12.11 -22.44 21.10
CA HIS A 487 12.58 -22.23 19.74
C HIS A 487 13.87 -21.42 19.69
N ASP A 488 14.64 -21.61 18.61
CA ASP A 488 15.87 -20.88 18.32
C ASP A 488 15.51 -19.64 17.50
N ILE A 489 15.53 -18.45 18.14
CA ILE A 489 15.00 -17.23 17.57
C ILE A 489 16.12 -16.24 17.30
N HIS A 490 16.17 -15.76 16.06
CA HIS A 490 17.01 -14.68 15.60
C HIS A 490 16.11 -13.47 15.28
N VAL A 491 16.42 -12.32 15.87
CA VAL A 491 15.74 -11.05 15.55
C VAL A 491 16.65 -10.25 14.62
N ALA A 492 16.09 -9.72 13.54
CA ALA A 492 16.85 -8.98 12.53
C ALA A 492 16.20 -7.61 12.27
N TYR A 493 16.81 -6.58 12.84
CA TYR A 493 16.43 -5.19 12.61
C TYR A 493 17.00 -4.71 11.27
N GLN A 494 16.11 -4.38 10.33
CA GLN A 494 16.49 -4.09 8.96
C GLN A 494 17.05 -2.67 8.80
N THR A 495 16.57 -1.71 9.59
CA THR A 495 17.04 -0.32 9.58
C THR A 495 17.44 0.15 10.97
N SER A 496 18.26 1.18 11.04
CA SER A 496 18.70 1.76 12.32
C SER A 496 17.60 2.51 13.09
N GLY A 497 16.52 2.96 12.40
CA GLY A 497 15.47 3.79 13.01
C GLY A 497 15.94 5.16 13.54
N ASN A 498 17.15 5.59 13.18
CA ASN A 498 17.83 6.78 13.73
C ASN A 498 17.07 8.09 13.48
N ILE A 499 16.32 8.19 12.36
CA ILE A 499 15.58 9.41 11.98
C ILE A 499 14.47 9.75 13.00
N ALA A 500 13.96 8.76 13.71
CA ALA A 500 12.88 8.93 14.68
C ALA A 500 13.39 9.35 16.09
N VAL A 501 14.71 9.38 16.33
CA VAL A 501 15.29 9.81 17.60
C VAL A 501 15.42 11.34 17.63
N LYS A 502 14.83 11.97 18.64
CA LYS A 502 14.91 13.42 18.83
C LYS A 502 16.27 13.85 19.31
N ASN A 503 16.62 15.12 19.04
CA ASN A 503 17.85 15.69 19.55
C ASN A 503 17.84 15.78 21.09
N SER A 504 16.68 16.01 21.72
CA SER A 504 16.50 15.98 23.18
C SER A 504 16.93 14.65 23.80
N ASP A 505 16.58 13.51 23.16
CA ASP A 505 16.90 12.20 23.69
C ASP A 505 18.42 11.93 23.66
N VAL A 506 19.08 12.44 22.62
CA VAL A 506 20.55 12.38 22.55
C VAL A 506 21.19 13.24 23.64
N LEU A 507 20.67 14.45 23.87
CA LEU A 507 21.18 15.34 24.92
C LEU A 507 21.00 14.75 26.32
N GLU A 508 19.84 14.12 26.59
CA GLU A 508 19.59 13.46 27.87
C GLU A 508 20.61 12.35 28.16
N ILE A 509 20.87 11.50 27.16
CA ILE A 509 21.83 10.39 27.33
C ILE A 509 23.25 10.91 27.47
N THR A 510 23.64 11.91 26.68
CA THR A 510 25.01 12.46 26.77
C THR A 510 25.20 13.25 28.07
N GLU A 511 24.21 13.92 28.61
CA GLU A 511 24.24 14.55 29.93
C GLU A 511 24.36 13.51 31.04
N PHE A 512 23.63 12.38 30.94
CA PHE A 512 23.81 11.26 31.88
C PHE A 512 25.23 10.72 31.87
N ILE A 513 25.83 10.50 30.70
CA ILE A 513 27.23 10.05 30.58
C ILE A 513 28.16 11.07 31.22
N LYS A 514 27.99 12.35 30.96
CA LYS A 514 28.77 13.43 31.55
C LYS A 514 28.69 13.40 33.08
N ARG A 515 27.49 13.30 33.67
CA ARG A 515 27.28 13.21 35.12
C ARG A 515 27.89 11.93 35.71
N LEU A 516 27.66 10.79 35.07
CA LEU A 516 28.22 9.52 35.49
C LEU A 516 29.76 9.59 35.66
N VAL A 517 30.41 10.26 34.71
CA VAL A 517 31.89 10.37 34.71
C VAL A 517 32.39 11.48 35.65
N ASN A 518 31.61 12.57 35.85
CA ASN A 518 32.03 13.70 36.67
C ASN A 518 31.65 13.57 38.15
N ASP A 519 30.47 13.02 38.44
CA ASP A 519 29.86 13.07 39.78
C ASP A 519 30.09 11.76 40.55
N LEU A 520 30.31 10.63 39.87
CA LEU A 520 30.78 9.40 40.51
C LEU A 520 32.27 9.53 40.83
N SER A 521 32.66 9.36 42.09
CA SER A 521 34.09 9.41 42.42
C SER A 521 34.87 8.31 41.67
N LYS A 522 36.13 8.57 41.31
CA LYS A 522 37.00 7.56 40.67
C LYS A 522 37.03 6.27 41.48
N ASP A 523 37.07 6.40 42.80
CA ASP A 523 37.14 5.27 43.72
C ASP A 523 35.84 4.45 43.70
N ASP A 524 34.69 5.07 43.67
CA ASP A 524 33.38 4.38 43.59
C ASP A 524 33.20 3.68 42.26
N PHE A 525 33.62 4.35 41.17
CA PHE A 525 33.52 3.73 39.82
C PHE A 525 34.50 2.54 39.71
N ASN A 526 35.73 2.71 40.19
CA ASN A 526 36.74 1.65 40.17
C ASN A 526 36.35 0.48 41.09
N LYS A 527 35.72 0.75 42.27
CA LYS A 527 35.16 -0.29 43.13
C LYS A 527 34.03 -1.05 42.45
N LEU A 528 33.09 -0.37 41.75
CA LEU A 528 32.01 -0.99 41.00
C LEU A 528 32.53 -1.87 39.87
N MET A 529 33.56 -1.42 39.15
CA MET A 529 34.13 -2.14 38.02
C MET A 529 35.16 -3.18 38.41
N LYS A 530 35.58 -3.22 39.68
CA LYS A 530 36.67 -4.07 40.22
C LYS A 530 38.00 -3.94 39.46
N GLN A 531 38.21 -2.82 38.78
CA GLN A 531 39.41 -2.50 38.00
C GLN A 531 39.64 -0.99 37.97
N ASN A 532 40.89 -0.54 37.89
CA ASN A 532 41.26 0.88 37.73
C ASN A 532 41.12 1.32 36.27
N ILE A 533 39.88 1.54 35.81
CA ILE A 533 39.57 1.81 34.40
C ILE A 533 39.44 3.32 34.11
N ILE A 534 38.96 4.13 35.07
CA ILE A 534 38.71 5.56 34.82
C ILE A 534 39.87 6.42 35.30
N ASN A 535 40.35 7.27 34.41
CA ASN A 535 41.35 8.31 34.66
C ASN A 535 40.83 9.69 34.23
N ASP A 536 41.58 10.75 34.48
CA ASP A 536 41.18 12.14 34.18
C ASP A 536 40.91 12.39 32.68
N SER A 537 41.52 11.61 31.81
CA SER A 537 41.26 11.72 30.36
C SER A 537 39.87 11.24 30.00
N HIS A 538 39.31 10.21 30.64
CA HIS A 538 37.97 9.73 30.44
C HIS A 538 36.92 10.74 30.95
N VAL A 539 37.17 11.40 32.07
CA VAL A 539 36.32 12.47 32.60
C VAL A 539 36.21 13.64 31.62
N LYS A 540 37.36 14.12 31.11
CA LYS A 540 37.41 15.18 30.09
C LYS A 540 36.68 14.76 28.80
N MET A 541 36.83 13.50 28.39
CA MET A 541 36.21 12.98 27.18
C MET A 541 34.66 12.97 27.27
N GLY A 542 34.11 12.56 28.43
CA GLY A 542 32.66 12.57 28.64
C GLY A 542 32.06 13.97 28.59
N THR A 543 32.69 14.95 29.24
CA THR A 543 32.31 16.35 29.24
C THR A 543 32.42 16.96 27.83
N ASN A 544 33.53 16.71 27.14
CA ASN A 544 33.76 17.20 25.79
C ASN A 544 32.77 16.60 24.80
N PHE A 545 32.44 15.31 24.94
CA PHE A 545 31.44 14.64 24.09
C PHE A 545 30.06 15.29 24.21
N HIS A 546 29.58 15.51 25.45
CA HIS A 546 28.28 16.19 25.64
C HIS A 546 28.27 17.60 25.06
N ASN A 547 29.32 18.40 25.35
CA ASN A 547 29.42 19.77 24.83
C ASN A 547 29.49 19.80 23.28
N THR A 548 30.21 18.86 22.68
CA THR A 548 30.28 18.71 21.22
C THR A 548 28.93 18.43 20.64
N ILE A 549 28.17 17.47 21.19
CA ILE A 549 26.82 17.14 20.74
C ILE A 549 25.87 18.33 20.89
N LYS A 550 25.93 19.05 22.02
CA LYS A 550 25.13 20.25 22.25
C LYS A 550 25.40 21.32 21.19
N ASN A 551 26.66 21.62 20.91
CA ASN A 551 27.09 22.60 19.92
C ASN A 551 26.66 22.19 18.49
N LEU A 552 26.64 20.87 18.17
CA LEU A 552 26.16 20.37 16.88
C LEU A 552 24.65 20.67 16.65
N PHE A 553 23.85 20.80 17.71
CA PHE A 553 22.43 21.13 17.58
C PHE A 553 22.16 22.64 17.48
N GLU A 554 23.13 23.49 17.80
CA GLU A 554 23.03 24.96 17.79
C GLU A 554 23.58 25.60 16.50
N LYS A 555 24.21 24.83 15.61
CA LYS A 555 24.83 25.31 14.36
C LYS A 555 24.37 24.51 13.13
N GLU A 556 24.61 25.07 11.94
CA GLU A 556 24.56 24.27 10.71
C GLU A 556 25.68 23.22 10.72
N ILE A 557 25.29 21.96 10.54
CA ILE A 557 26.20 20.81 10.57
C ILE A 557 26.55 20.35 9.15
N ASN A 558 27.81 19.98 8.95
CA ASN A 558 28.24 19.39 7.69
C ASN A 558 27.80 17.93 7.56
N LEU A 559 28.02 17.33 6.38
CA LEU A 559 27.58 15.96 6.09
C LEU A 559 28.21 14.90 6.99
N GLU A 560 29.48 15.05 7.37
CA GLU A 560 30.17 14.08 8.22
C GLU A 560 29.70 14.16 9.68
N GLU A 561 29.52 15.37 10.21
CA GLU A 561 28.90 15.60 11.52
C GLU A 561 27.49 15.02 11.58
N TYR A 562 26.70 15.20 10.51
CA TYR A 562 25.37 14.65 10.40
C TYR A 562 25.36 13.11 10.40
N LYS A 563 26.31 12.48 9.69
CA LYS A 563 26.46 11.01 9.70
C LYS A 563 26.83 10.49 11.08
N ALA A 564 27.78 11.16 11.77
CA ALA A 564 28.21 10.80 13.12
C ALA A 564 27.04 10.90 14.11
N LEU A 565 26.27 11.98 14.08
CA LEU A 565 25.09 12.15 14.92
C LEU A 565 24.04 11.06 14.66
N ASN A 566 23.77 10.74 13.40
CA ASN A 566 22.83 9.67 13.04
C ASN A 566 23.32 8.30 13.52
N LYS A 567 24.63 8.06 13.59
CA LYS A 567 25.18 6.84 14.17
C LYS A 567 24.91 6.78 15.68
N VAL A 568 25.09 7.88 16.41
CA VAL A 568 24.73 7.97 17.85
C VAL A 568 23.24 7.67 18.05
N LYS A 569 22.37 8.28 17.25
CA LYS A 569 20.92 8.01 17.28
C LYS A 569 20.61 6.53 17.01
N GLY A 570 21.32 5.91 16.07
CA GLY A 570 21.19 4.47 15.78
C GLY A 570 21.58 3.60 16.96
N LEU A 571 22.68 3.92 17.66
CA LEU A 571 23.12 3.20 18.85
C LEU A 571 22.10 3.27 20.00
N ILE A 572 21.41 4.40 20.16
CA ILE A 572 20.30 4.52 21.13
C ILE A 572 19.21 3.49 20.80
N ARG A 573 18.77 3.45 19.55
CA ARG A 573 17.76 2.49 19.09
C ARG A 573 18.20 1.03 19.27
N GLN A 574 19.45 0.72 18.99
CA GLN A 574 20.02 -0.62 19.18
C GLN A 574 20.01 -1.02 20.67
N SER A 575 20.41 -0.12 21.57
CA SER A 575 20.36 -0.36 23.02
C SER A 575 18.96 -0.63 23.51
N GLU A 576 17.98 0.15 23.04
CA GLU A 576 16.56 -0.03 23.36
C GLU A 576 16.04 -1.39 22.86
N ALA A 577 16.40 -1.79 21.64
CA ALA A 577 16.03 -3.08 21.04
C ALA A 577 16.61 -4.27 21.83
N PHE A 578 17.87 -4.20 22.26
CA PHE A 578 18.42 -5.20 23.17
C PHE A 578 17.61 -5.33 24.46
N GLN A 579 17.23 -4.22 25.08
CA GLN A 579 16.43 -4.24 26.30
C GLN A 579 15.02 -4.79 26.06
N GLY A 580 14.40 -4.46 24.91
CA GLY A 580 13.12 -5.03 24.49
C GLY A 580 13.17 -6.55 24.34
N CYS A 581 14.19 -7.07 23.64
CA CYS A 581 14.44 -8.50 23.49
C CYS A 581 14.68 -9.21 24.84
N LYS A 582 15.52 -8.62 25.70
CA LYS A 582 15.80 -9.15 27.06
C LYS A 582 14.53 -9.18 27.91
N GLN A 583 13.67 -8.19 27.82
CA GLN A 583 12.39 -8.15 28.55
C GLN A 583 11.47 -9.32 28.15
N LEU A 584 11.49 -9.76 26.89
CA LEU A 584 10.76 -10.92 26.41
C LEU A 584 11.46 -12.25 26.68
N GLY A 585 12.75 -12.24 27.06
CA GLY A 585 13.50 -13.43 27.44
C GLY A 585 14.63 -13.83 26.47
N LEU A 586 14.82 -13.13 25.35
CA LEU A 586 15.94 -13.36 24.45
C LEU A 586 17.18 -12.65 25.01
N ARG A 587 18.13 -13.44 25.60
CA ARG A 587 19.31 -12.91 26.27
C ARG A 587 20.60 -13.06 25.46
N ASP A 588 20.62 -13.95 24.46
CA ASP A 588 21.77 -14.19 23.60
C ASP A 588 21.88 -13.08 22.56
N GLU A 589 22.84 -12.18 22.76
CA GLU A 589 23.09 -11.02 21.90
C GLU A 589 23.53 -11.42 20.48
N ASN A 590 24.15 -12.60 20.31
CA ASN A 590 24.52 -13.13 19.00
C ASN A 590 23.33 -13.47 18.09
N LYS A 591 22.14 -13.52 18.67
CA LYS A 591 20.86 -13.76 17.94
C LYS A 591 20.11 -12.48 17.62
N ILE A 592 20.68 -11.32 17.93
CA ILE A 592 20.10 -10.01 17.66
C ILE A 592 20.96 -9.34 16.58
N HIS A 593 20.43 -9.20 15.38
CA HIS A 593 21.13 -8.75 14.19
C HIS A 593 20.68 -7.34 13.81
N PHE A 594 21.61 -6.41 13.65
CA PHE A 594 21.38 -5.07 13.09
C PHE A 594 21.91 -5.05 11.67
N LEU A 595 21.00 -5.04 10.68
CA LEU A 595 21.37 -5.19 9.27
C LEU A 595 21.77 -3.88 8.62
N ASP A 596 21.30 -2.75 9.16
CA ASP A 596 21.59 -1.38 8.69
C ASP A 596 21.56 -1.26 7.16
N LEU A 597 20.43 -1.70 6.55
CA LEU A 597 20.29 -1.80 5.11
C LEU A 597 20.62 -0.46 4.40
N PRO A 598 21.51 -0.48 3.40
CA PRO A 598 22.01 0.72 2.72
C PRO A 598 20.96 1.67 2.15
N PHE A 599 19.81 1.15 1.71
CA PHE A 599 18.72 1.99 1.16
C PHE A 599 18.20 3.02 2.19
N TYR A 600 18.28 2.69 3.49
CA TYR A 600 17.82 3.55 4.58
C TYR A 600 18.87 4.55 5.03
N GLN A 601 20.16 4.19 4.94
CA GLN A 601 21.30 4.96 5.46
C GLN A 601 21.68 6.14 4.56
N THR A 602 20.67 6.92 4.12
CA THR A 602 20.88 8.09 3.24
C THR A 602 21.14 9.37 3.99
N GLY A 603 20.89 9.38 5.30
CA GLY A 603 20.89 10.59 6.13
C GLY A 603 19.76 11.57 5.81
N ARG A 604 18.78 11.19 4.98
CA ARG A 604 17.61 12.01 4.60
C ARG A 604 16.32 11.24 4.81
N ILE A 605 15.20 11.95 4.95
CA ILE A 605 13.86 11.34 5.04
C ILE A 605 13.54 10.56 3.75
N LYS A 606 13.94 11.08 2.59
CA LYS A 606 13.79 10.40 1.29
C LYS A 606 14.80 9.25 1.20
N LYS A 607 14.29 8.02 1.19
CA LYS A 607 15.09 6.79 1.07
C LYS A 607 15.47 6.53 -0.39
N LYS A 608 16.52 5.75 -0.59
CA LYS A 608 16.87 5.21 -1.92
C LYS A 608 16.02 3.98 -2.22
N ASP A 609 15.98 3.59 -3.49
CA ASP A 609 15.47 2.27 -3.86
C ASP A 609 16.39 1.17 -3.34
N ILE A 610 15.82 -0.02 -3.12
CA ILE A 610 16.59 -1.18 -2.67
C ILE A 610 17.61 -1.59 -3.74
N SER A 611 18.83 -1.85 -3.31
CA SER A 611 19.95 -2.29 -4.12
C SER A 611 20.21 -3.81 -3.99
N THR A 612 21.10 -4.34 -4.83
CA THR A 612 21.58 -5.73 -4.71
C THR A 612 22.29 -5.97 -3.37
N LYS A 613 22.94 -4.95 -2.80
CA LYS A 613 23.60 -5.05 -1.47
C LYS A 613 22.58 -5.32 -0.37
N ASP A 614 21.45 -4.58 -0.37
CA ASP A 614 20.36 -4.78 0.60
C ASP A 614 19.84 -6.21 0.55
N ILE A 615 19.63 -6.72 -0.67
CA ILE A 615 19.12 -8.08 -0.90
C ILE A 615 20.12 -9.12 -0.43
N HIS A 616 21.42 -8.93 -0.69
CA HIS A 616 22.47 -9.88 -0.29
C HIS A 616 22.61 -9.97 1.22
N ILE A 617 22.50 -8.85 1.96
CA ILE A 617 22.57 -8.85 3.43
C ILE A 617 21.44 -9.74 3.99
N VAL A 618 20.20 -9.52 3.56
CA VAL A 618 19.04 -10.31 4.01
C VAL A 618 19.16 -11.78 3.56
N LYS A 619 19.57 -12.02 2.31
CA LYS A 619 19.81 -13.36 1.76
C LYS A 619 20.83 -14.13 2.61
N ASN A 620 21.96 -13.51 2.94
CA ASN A 620 23.03 -14.16 3.69
C ASN A 620 22.58 -14.55 5.11
N LEU A 621 21.81 -13.70 5.78
CA LEU A 621 21.24 -14.05 7.09
C LEU A 621 20.30 -15.26 6.98
N ILE A 622 19.39 -15.26 5.99
CA ILE A 622 18.47 -16.40 5.77
C ILE A 622 19.24 -17.68 5.47
N GLU A 623 20.30 -17.59 4.66
CA GLU A 623 21.13 -18.75 4.27
C GLU A 623 21.97 -19.27 5.44
N THR A 624 22.43 -18.40 6.33
CA THR A 624 23.19 -18.76 7.55
C THR A 624 22.30 -19.45 8.58
N VAL A 625 21.13 -18.88 8.88
CA VAL A 625 20.21 -19.42 9.90
C VAL A 625 19.44 -20.64 9.40
N LYS A 626 19.13 -20.71 8.09
CA LYS A 626 18.29 -21.76 7.47
C LYS A 626 16.98 -21.94 8.25
N PRO A 627 16.13 -20.91 8.31
CA PRO A 627 14.98 -20.87 9.19
C PRO A 627 13.89 -21.86 8.73
N HIS A 628 13.12 -22.38 9.70
CA HIS A 628 11.89 -23.11 9.48
C HIS A 628 10.67 -22.17 9.43
N GLN A 629 10.80 -21.00 10.08
CA GLN A 629 9.80 -19.94 10.02
C GLN A 629 10.48 -18.58 9.91
N ILE A 630 9.88 -17.72 9.09
CA ILE A 630 10.25 -16.31 8.96
C ILE A 630 8.99 -15.49 9.33
N TYR A 631 9.16 -14.51 10.22
CA TYR A 631 8.14 -13.51 10.50
C TYR A 631 8.61 -12.17 9.92
N ALA A 632 7.73 -11.46 9.22
CA ALA A 632 8.05 -10.19 8.58
C ALA A 632 6.87 -9.22 8.65
N ALA A 633 7.15 -7.92 8.62
CA ALA A 633 6.12 -6.88 8.61
C ALA A 633 5.36 -6.89 7.29
N GLY A 634 4.07 -7.20 7.33
CA GLY A 634 3.12 -7.08 6.21
C GLY A 634 2.30 -5.79 6.27
N ASP A 635 2.65 -4.86 7.16
CA ASP A 635 2.05 -3.53 7.24
C ASP A 635 2.72 -2.59 6.24
N LEU A 636 2.02 -2.34 5.13
CA LEU A 636 2.51 -1.49 4.03
C LEU A 636 1.97 -0.06 4.11
N ASN A 637 1.28 0.28 5.20
CA ASN A 637 0.66 1.58 5.42
C ASN A 637 1.53 2.54 6.24
N ASP A 638 2.80 2.20 6.42
CA ASP A 638 3.74 3.12 7.06
C ASP A 638 3.87 4.40 6.21
N PRO A 639 3.76 5.59 6.84
CA PRO A 639 3.79 6.86 6.11
C PRO A 639 5.07 7.10 5.31
N HIS A 640 6.14 6.44 5.67
CA HIS A 640 7.49 6.64 5.12
C HIS A 640 7.88 5.60 4.06
N GLY A 641 7.06 4.58 3.81
CA GLY A 641 7.32 3.51 2.86
C GLY A 641 8.48 2.56 3.25
N THR A 642 9.01 2.66 4.47
CA THR A 642 10.13 1.83 4.94
C THR A 642 9.74 0.36 5.04
N HIS A 643 8.59 0.05 5.63
CA HIS A 643 8.08 -1.33 5.75
C HIS A 643 7.93 -1.99 4.38
N ARG A 644 7.44 -1.25 3.39
CA ARG A 644 7.29 -1.72 2.00
C ARG A 644 8.64 -2.09 1.38
N LEU A 645 9.66 -1.26 1.55
CA LEU A 645 11.01 -1.54 1.03
C LEU A 645 11.67 -2.70 1.77
N CYS A 646 11.52 -2.77 3.09
CA CYS A 646 11.99 -3.89 3.91
C CYS A 646 11.37 -5.22 3.47
N LEU A 647 10.05 -5.28 3.31
CA LEU A 647 9.35 -6.48 2.85
C LEU A 647 9.75 -6.87 1.42
N LYS A 648 9.88 -5.90 0.52
CA LYS A 648 10.35 -6.12 -0.86
C LYS A 648 11.75 -6.73 -0.90
N THR A 649 12.64 -6.32 0.02
CA THR A 649 13.99 -6.88 0.15
C THR A 649 13.94 -8.34 0.59
N ILE A 650 13.09 -8.67 1.58
CA ILE A 650 12.86 -10.06 2.03
C ILE A 650 12.33 -10.91 0.89
N TYR A 651 11.32 -10.45 0.15
CA TYR A 651 10.73 -11.21 -0.97
C TYR A 651 11.76 -11.50 -2.06
N LYS A 652 12.59 -10.52 -2.43
CA LYS A 652 13.67 -10.76 -3.41
C LYS A 652 14.73 -11.74 -2.91
N ALA A 653 15.08 -11.69 -1.61
CA ALA A 653 15.99 -12.66 -1.01
C ALA A 653 15.39 -14.09 -1.03
N ILE A 654 14.11 -14.23 -0.69
CA ILE A 654 13.37 -15.50 -0.75
C ILE A 654 13.31 -16.02 -2.19
N ASP A 655 13.04 -15.18 -3.18
CA ASP A 655 13.00 -15.57 -4.60
C ASP A 655 14.32 -16.16 -5.08
N ILE A 656 15.45 -15.64 -4.60
CA ILE A 656 16.78 -16.20 -4.89
C ILE A 656 16.97 -17.56 -4.21
N LEU A 657 16.45 -17.72 -3.00
CA LEU A 657 16.67 -18.91 -2.16
C LEU A 657 15.62 -20.00 -2.32
N LYS A 658 14.48 -19.76 -2.99
CA LYS A 658 13.33 -20.69 -3.03
C LYS A 658 13.63 -22.09 -3.56
N SER A 659 14.69 -22.25 -4.38
CA SER A 659 15.14 -23.56 -4.86
C SER A 659 15.92 -24.37 -3.81
N LYS A 660 16.41 -23.74 -2.74
CA LYS A 660 17.17 -24.40 -1.68
C LYS A 660 16.26 -25.33 -0.86
N SER A 661 16.79 -26.50 -0.47
CA SER A 661 16.02 -27.53 0.24
C SER A 661 15.34 -27.04 1.54
N PHE A 662 16.04 -26.22 2.34
CA PHE A 662 15.50 -25.69 3.58
C PHE A 662 14.34 -24.69 3.37
N MET A 663 14.31 -23.98 2.22
CA MET A 663 13.23 -23.05 1.90
C MET A 663 11.93 -23.75 1.52
N LYS A 664 11.99 -24.96 0.96
CA LYS A 664 10.78 -25.76 0.60
C LYS A 664 9.89 -26.04 1.80
N THR A 665 10.47 -26.10 3.00
CA THR A 665 9.73 -26.34 4.25
C THR A 665 9.58 -25.10 5.13
N CYS A 666 10.13 -23.98 4.73
CA CYS A 666 10.06 -22.72 5.47
C CYS A 666 8.68 -22.08 5.32
N ASN A 667 8.06 -21.69 6.43
CA ASN A 667 6.83 -20.91 6.45
C ASN A 667 7.15 -19.44 6.65
N VAL A 668 6.56 -18.57 5.84
CA VAL A 668 6.72 -17.12 5.97
C VAL A 668 5.39 -16.53 6.48
N TRP A 669 5.43 -15.89 7.64
CA TRP A 669 4.30 -15.28 8.31
C TRP A 669 4.43 -13.77 8.27
N LEU A 670 3.38 -13.10 7.83
CA LEU A 670 3.30 -11.64 7.81
C LEU A 670 2.48 -11.18 9.01
N TYR A 671 3.09 -10.37 9.85
CA TYR A 671 2.39 -9.63 10.91
C TYR A 671 2.04 -8.22 10.47
N ARG A 672 1.12 -7.56 11.16
CA ARG A 672 0.87 -6.13 11.00
C ARG A 672 1.24 -5.36 12.25
N GLY A 673 1.77 -4.14 12.02
CA GLY A 673 2.28 -3.26 13.06
C GLY A 673 1.22 -2.42 13.76
N ALA A 674 1.62 -1.24 14.25
CA ALA A 674 0.76 -0.35 15.02
C ALA A 674 -0.35 0.32 14.19
N TRP A 675 -0.28 0.26 12.85
CA TRP A 675 -1.15 1.03 11.98
C TRP A 675 -2.47 0.34 11.65
N LYS A 676 -2.47 -0.95 11.33
CA LYS A 676 -3.66 -1.73 10.95
C LYS A 676 -3.54 -3.21 11.29
N GLU A 677 -4.67 -3.92 11.31
CA GLU A 677 -4.71 -5.38 11.44
C GLU A 677 -5.24 -6.04 10.17
N TRP A 678 -5.00 -7.33 10.01
CA TRP A 678 -5.57 -8.14 8.96
C TRP A 678 -7.10 -8.16 9.03
N LYS A 679 -7.77 -8.16 7.87
CA LYS A 679 -9.21 -8.49 7.85
C LYS A 679 -9.39 -9.92 8.36
N ILE A 680 -10.42 -10.18 9.17
CA ILE A 680 -10.58 -11.46 9.86
C ILE A 680 -10.61 -12.69 8.92
N HIS A 681 -11.13 -12.52 7.70
CA HIS A 681 -11.12 -13.56 6.69
C HIS A 681 -9.74 -13.83 6.06
N ASP A 682 -8.80 -12.90 6.20
CA ASP A 682 -7.41 -13.04 5.74
C ASP A 682 -6.48 -13.63 6.81
N ILE A 683 -6.93 -13.71 8.06
CA ILE A 683 -6.14 -14.29 9.15
C ILE A 683 -6.01 -15.79 8.92
N GLU A 684 -4.75 -16.27 8.90
CA GLU A 684 -4.42 -17.68 8.75
C GLU A 684 -3.79 -18.28 10.00
N MET A 685 -3.27 -17.43 10.91
CA MET A 685 -2.87 -17.83 12.26
C MET A 685 -3.23 -16.72 13.24
N ALA A 686 -3.91 -17.06 14.33
CA ALA A 686 -4.31 -16.18 15.41
C ALA A 686 -3.79 -16.74 16.73
N VAL A 687 -2.97 -15.98 17.43
CA VAL A 687 -2.32 -16.40 18.68
C VAL A 687 -3.00 -15.69 19.85
N PRO A 688 -3.79 -16.40 20.68
CA PRO A 688 -4.40 -15.83 21.87
C PRO A 688 -3.36 -15.43 22.90
N LEU A 689 -3.54 -14.29 23.54
CA LEU A 689 -2.66 -13.76 24.58
C LEU A 689 -3.37 -13.75 25.93
N SER A 690 -2.64 -14.12 26.98
CA SER A 690 -3.08 -13.92 28.37
C SER A 690 -2.82 -12.46 28.81
N PRO A 691 -3.49 -11.99 29.92
CA PRO A 691 -3.21 -10.69 30.50
C PRO A 691 -1.72 -10.48 30.83
N ASP A 692 -1.06 -11.50 31.34
CA ASP A 692 0.39 -11.43 31.67
C ASP A 692 1.26 -11.23 30.43
N GLN A 693 0.91 -11.91 29.34
CA GLN A 693 1.62 -11.73 28.06
C GLN A 693 1.43 -10.33 27.49
N ILE A 694 0.23 -9.77 27.60
CA ILE A 694 -0.05 -8.38 27.21
C ILE A 694 0.79 -7.42 28.03
N LEU A 695 0.84 -7.60 29.37
CA LEU A 695 1.64 -6.79 30.26
C LEU A 695 3.16 -6.92 29.97
N LYS A 696 3.62 -8.12 29.69
CA LYS A 696 5.03 -8.38 29.34
C LYS A 696 5.40 -7.71 28.02
N LYS A 697 4.54 -7.80 27.02
CA LYS A 697 4.65 -7.09 25.74
C LYS A 697 4.72 -5.56 25.94
N ARG A 698 3.81 -4.99 26.73
CA ARG A 698 3.81 -3.56 27.06
C ARG A 698 5.11 -3.12 27.69
N ARG A 699 5.64 -3.90 28.66
CA ARG A 699 6.93 -3.63 29.29
C ARG A 699 8.08 -3.68 28.30
N ALA A 700 8.03 -4.55 27.30
CA ALA A 700 9.03 -4.60 26.23
C ALA A 700 8.95 -3.35 25.33
N ILE A 701 7.74 -2.92 24.96
CA ILE A 701 7.54 -1.68 24.19
C ILE A 701 8.09 -0.46 24.98
N PHE A 702 7.90 -0.40 26.29
CA PHE A 702 8.41 0.69 27.13
C PHE A 702 9.94 0.75 27.25
N LYS A 703 10.67 -0.27 26.78
CA LYS A 703 12.12 -0.20 26.65
C LYS A 703 12.59 0.73 25.52
N HIS A 704 11.72 0.98 24.55
CA HIS A 704 11.95 1.89 23.43
C HIS A 704 11.59 3.34 23.81
N ARG A 705 12.35 3.92 24.74
CA ARG A 705 12.08 5.24 25.33
C ARG A 705 12.06 6.37 24.31
N SER A 706 12.98 6.34 23.33
CA SER A 706 13.03 7.36 22.26
C SER A 706 11.79 7.39 21.38
N GLN A 707 10.90 6.40 21.49
CA GLN A 707 9.63 6.30 20.75
C GLN A 707 8.39 6.51 21.63
N LYS A 708 8.61 6.83 22.91
CA LYS A 708 7.55 7.11 23.89
C LYS A 708 7.11 8.57 23.80
N ASP A 709 5.88 8.86 24.24
CA ASP A 709 5.28 10.18 24.47
C ASP A 709 5.06 11.07 23.25
N THR A 710 5.73 10.83 22.13
CA THR A 710 5.44 11.54 20.87
C THR A 710 5.67 10.63 19.68
N VAL A 711 4.59 10.32 19.02
CA VAL A 711 4.66 9.61 17.74
C VAL A 711 5.19 10.61 16.71
N ALA A 712 6.37 10.34 16.15
CA ALA A 712 6.97 11.21 15.12
C ALA A 712 6.04 11.38 13.90
N TYR A 713 5.17 10.39 13.67
CA TYR A 713 4.19 10.36 12.58
C TYR A 713 2.85 9.81 13.10
N PRO A 714 2.02 10.63 13.79
CA PRO A 714 0.82 10.14 14.47
C PRO A 714 -0.27 9.65 13.53
N GLY A 715 -0.29 10.07 12.25
CA GLY A 715 -1.41 9.81 11.37
C GLY A 715 -2.70 10.41 11.93
N ASP A 716 -3.81 9.66 11.84
CA ASP A 716 -5.10 10.05 12.42
C ASP A 716 -5.26 9.66 13.91
N ASP A 717 -4.30 8.93 14.47
CA ASP A 717 -4.37 8.40 15.83
C ASP A 717 -3.24 8.97 16.68
N LEU A 718 -3.59 9.79 17.66
CA LEU A 718 -2.65 10.47 18.56
C LEU A 718 -2.20 9.61 19.75
N ARG A 719 -2.78 8.41 19.90
CA ARG A 719 -2.41 7.50 20.98
C ARG A 719 -0.99 6.95 20.76
N GLU A 720 -0.32 6.59 21.84
CA GLU A 720 0.97 5.93 21.80
C GLU A 720 0.91 4.55 21.12
N PHE A 721 2.02 4.07 20.59
CA PHE A 721 2.09 2.79 19.87
C PHE A 721 1.60 1.60 20.69
N TRP A 722 1.92 1.55 22.00
CA TRP A 722 1.46 0.47 22.86
C TRP A 722 -0.06 0.43 23.02
N GLN A 723 -0.70 1.61 23.14
CA GLN A 723 -2.15 1.72 23.24
C GLN A 723 -2.83 1.22 21.95
N ARG A 724 -2.30 1.64 20.79
CA ARG A 724 -2.79 1.19 19.48
C ARG A 724 -2.63 -0.32 19.32
N ALA A 725 -1.47 -0.87 19.68
CA ALA A 725 -1.18 -2.29 19.56
C ALA A 725 -2.10 -3.15 20.46
N GLU A 726 -2.31 -2.73 21.71
CA GLU A 726 -3.22 -3.43 22.62
C GLU A 726 -4.67 -3.37 22.16
N ASP A 727 -5.15 -2.18 21.77
CA ASP A 727 -6.51 -1.99 21.27
C ASP A 727 -6.76 -2.85 20.03
N ARG A 728 -5.80 -2.90 19.10
CA ARG A 728 -5.87 -3.75 17.91
C ARG A 728 -5.96 -5.23 18.28
N ASN A 729 -5.09 -5.72 19.16
CA ASN A 729 -5.11 -7.12 19.57
C ASN A 729 -6.38 -7.48 20.36
N LYS A 730 -6.92 -6.57 21.17
CA LYS A 730 -8.22 -6.73 21.84
C LYS A 730 -9.36 -6.82 20.83
N LYS A 731 -9.41 -5.89 19.84
CA LYS A 731 -10.42 -5.90 18.77
C LYS A 731 -10.38 -7.17 17.95
N THR A 732 -9.20 -7.72 17.66
CA THR A 732 -9.08 -9.01 16.97
C THR A 732 -9.75 -10.12 17.76
N SER A 733 -9.53 -10.18 19.08
CA SER A 733 -10.21 -11.13 19.97
C SER A 733 -11.72 -10.91 20.01
N GLU A 734 -12.18 -9.67 20.10
CA GLU A 734 -13.61 -9.33 20.09
C GLU A 734 -14.28 -9.77 18.79
N PHE A 735 -13.64 -9.58 17.63
CA PHE A 735 -14.17 -10.07 16.37
C PHE A 735 -14.36 -11.59 16.35
N TYR A 736 -13.38 -12.36 16.82
CA TYR A 736 -13.53 -13.81 16.96
C TYR A 736 -14.67 -14.17 17.93
N SER A 737 -14.77 -13.47 19.07
CA SER A 737 -15.86 -13.69 20.03
C SER A 737 -17.24 -13.43 19.42
N ASN A 738 -17.40 -12.34 18.65
CA ASN A 738 -18.66 -12.01 17.98
C ASN A 738 -19.07 -13.05 16.92
N LEU A 739 -18.09 -13.76 16.34
CA LEU A 739 -18.32 -14.88 15.42
C LEU A 739 -18.68 -16.18 16.13
N GLY A 740 -18.67 -16.24 17.47
CA GLY A 740 -19.04 -17.39 18.28
C GLY A 740 -17.87 -18.18 18.88
N PHE A 741 -16.64 -17.64 18.83
CA PHE A 741 -15.47 -18.27 19.47
C PHE A 741 -15.29 -17.83 20.92
N ALA A 742 -14.43 -18.54 21.65
CA ALA A 742 -14.07 -18.18 23.01
C ALA A 742 -13.46 -16.77 23.08
N LYS A 743 -13.84 -16.01 24.12
CA LYS A 743 -13.29 -14.67 24.36
C LYS A 743 -11.91 -14.80 25.00
N TYR A 744 -10.90 -14.25 24.34
CA TYR A 744 -9.55 -14.10 24.86
C TYR A 744 -9.28 -12.65 25.28
N ALA A 745 -8.25 -12.40 26.09
CA ALA A 745 -7.88 -11.04 26.48
C ALA A 745 -7.40 -10.22 25.28
N ALA A 746 -6.67 -10.84 24.37
CA ALA A 746 -6.21 -10.26 23.10
C ALA A 746 -5.77 -11.38 22.14
N MET A 747 -5.59 -11.07 20.87
CA MET A 747 -5.03 -11.98 19.85
C MET A 747 -4.09 -11.23 18.92
N GLU A 748 -2.94 -11.83 18.63
CA GLU A 748 -2.04 -11.41 17.54
C GLU A 748 -2.34 -12.22 16.29
N ALA A 749 -2.34 -11.57 15.13
CA ALA A 749 -2.81 -12.16 13.88
C ALA A 749 -1.75 -12.16 12.79
N PHE A 750 -1.71 -13.23 12.00
CA PHE A 750 -0.73 -13.45 10.96
C PHE A 750 -1.38 -13.95 9.68
N LYS A 751 -0.80 -13.57 8.55
CA LYS A 751 -1.13 -14.05 7.21
C LYS A 751 0.07 -14.78 6.63
N LYS A 752 -0.16 -15.91 5.97
CA LYS A 752 0.91 -16.68 5.35
C LYS A 752 1.29 -16.08 3.98
N TYR A 753 2.57 -15.87 3.76
CA TYR A 753 3.10 -15.58 2.44
C TYR A 753 3.49 -16.89 1.74
N ARG A 754 3.03 -17.06 0.49
CA ARG A 754 3.33 -18.22 -0.36
C ARG A 754 4.22 -17.77 -1.51
N PHE A 755 5.35 -18.42 -1.72
CA PHE A 755 6.39 -18.08 -2.70
C PHE A 755 6.76 -19.26 -3.59
#